data_77da5cc9acab43b9ada35b4de3b14767
#
_entry.id   77da5cc9acab43b9ada35b4de3b14767
#
_cell.length_a   1.000
_cell.length_b   1.000
_cell.length_c   1.000
_cell.angle_alpha   90.00
_cell.angle_beta   90.00
_cell.angle_gamma   90.00
#
_symmetry.space_group_name_H-M   'P 1'
#
loop_
_entity.id
_entity.type
_entity.pdbx_description
1 polymer ?
#
loop_
_entity_poly.entity_id
_entity_poly.type
_entity_poly.pdbx_seq_one_letter_code
_entity_poly.pdbx_strand_id
1 'polypeptide(L)'
;MMKKLSILCLTVLLTAITANAQMRKVTNMDAGWRFHLGNVENSEKTSFNDAGWRLLNVPHDWSIEGENLRDNPGGGSIGFFPTGLGWYRKMFDVKSFDSRKRYSIEFDGIYMNSTVWLNGHELGTWPYGYSSFSYDLTPYLKQKGNVLAVRVDNSQQTNSRWYSGSGIYRHVRLVETAATHFAKWGVFNSTLTLNDNEAVVRVKSDVENEEVGNRRLTLRHEVVDAMGVCVAKTEKVVSLKASETTADEQTLAVTHPHVWNLEHPYLYTLRSTLLDGKRIVDVVENTLGIRTIEYPLDKGFLLNGKQVKMKGVNLHHDGGAVGAAVPERVWERRLEILKSGGCNAIRTAHNPPAPEFLDLCDRMGFLVMDEAFDQWINGKNKQDYHLYYREWHERDLSAMVKRDRNHPSVVMWSIGNEIRDQRSEEGPGAAAEMIAICHRLDDTRLVTSGNDEIASNSPTSPEFLAAFENDIIGYNYPDRWRTRREVLYAIDKTNYPNRRVVATESTGLGGPRRQYQWPGTMPPPQLGAGADGFSPQQQLPPRFRRRNRGLISSEMIDVEHRWRFTTAYDYVIGDFMWTGIDYYGESGWPSRGSQSGYLDNCGFKKDSYWFFKSIWSDEPVLHLLPHWNWEGHEGQIMQVACFTNCTDVELFVNGKSYGKKSTEFPRRGVNPSWASYDPGKHFATTADLHLTWDVEYQPGEIKVVAVRDSVTVEEVIRTAGAPAQMRATVDRPSFRAVPSDVAHVTIEVLDKDGNLCPLADNLVRFNVKGGRLLGVENGNMTDLGSVLASERKAWSGKCMAIVAADKPGPVTVTAEADGIQTASITFTATIDKPQRTPKKTK
;
A
#
# COMPACT_ATOMS: atom_id res chain seq x y z
N MET A 1 0.64 39.59 -66.30
CA MET A 1 1.30 38.31 -66.64
C MET A 1 1.51 37.53 -65.35
N MET A 2 0.52 36.69 -64.98
CA MET A 2 0.52 35.97 -63.72
C MET A 2 1.21 34.63 -63.95
N LYS A 3 2.24 34.30 -63.14
CA LYS A 3 2.81 32.96 -63.05
C LYS A 3 2.15 32.23 -61.91
N LYS A 4 1.46 31.15 -62.19
CA LYS A 4 0.88 30.20 -61.23
C LYS A 4 2.01 29.39 -60.61
N LEU A 5 2.09 29.40 -59.29
CA LEU A 5 2.94 28.51 -58.49
C LEU A 5 2.07 27.36 -58.02
N SER A 6 2.34 26.16 -58.55
CA SER A 6 1.67 24.94 -58.16
C SER A 6 2.32 24.39 -56.88
N ILE A 7 1.55 24.35 -55.81
CA ILE A 7 1.93 23.67 -54.57
C ILE A 7 1.60 22.18 -54.70
N LEU A 8 2.63 21.37 -54.74
CA LEU A 8 2.53 19.92 -54.74
C LEU A 8 2.32 19.44 -53.27
N CYS A 9 1.08 19.12 -52.89
CA CYS A 9 0.80 18.45 -51.64
C CYS A 9 1.25 16.99 -51.76
N LEU A 10 2.33 16.67 -51.07
CA LEU A 10 2.78 15.29 -50.87
C LEU A 10 1.91 14.65 -49.73
N THR A 11 0.83 13.97 -50.12
CA THR A 11 0.04 13.14 -49.24
C THR A 11 0.82 11.88 -48.95
N VAL A 12 1.47 11.79 -47.79
CA VAL A 12 2.00 10.53 -47.26
C VAL A 12 0.82 9.66 -46.84
N LEU A 13 0.47 8.73 -47.71
CA LEU A 13 -0.47 7.65 -47.41
C LEU A 13 0.21 6.73 -46.38
N LEU A 14 -0.13 6.87 -45.09
CA LEU A 14 0.12 5.84 -44.09
C LEU A 14 -0.77 4.63 -44.48
N THR A 15 -0.25 3.71 -45.27
CA THR A 15 -0.81 2.38 -45.41
C THR A 15 -0.65 1.67 -44.07
N ALA A 16 -1.70 1.67 -43.26
CA ALA A 16 -1.83 0.76 -42.14
C ALA A 16 -1.87 -0.65 -42.76
N ILE A 17 -0.74 -1.35 -42.76
CA ILE A 17 -0.71 -2.79 -43.06
C ILE A 17 -1.41 -3.45 -41.87
N THR A 18 -2.69 -3.73 -42.03
CA THR A 18 -3.41 -4.69 -41.18
C THR A 18 -2.92 -6.08 -41.55
N ALA A 19 -1.69 -6.42 -41.14
CA ALA A 19 -1.33 -7.81 -41.01
C ALA A 19 -2.22 -8.35 -39.88
N ASN A 20 -3.02 -9.40 -40.21
CA ASN A 20 -3.69 -10.20 -39.19
C ASN A 20 -2.62 -10.92 -38.36
N ALA A 21 -1.98 -10.20 -37.47
CA ALA A 21 -1.01 -10.73 -36.54
C ALA A 21 -1.77 -11.52 -35.48
N GLN A 22 -1.33 -12.74 -35.21
CA GLN A 22 -1.74 -13.51 -34.05
C GLN A 22 -1.13 -12.91 -32.78
N MET A 23 -1.46 -11.66 -32.48
CA MET A 23 -0.95 -10.97 -31.31
C MET A 23 -1.65 -11.46 -30.06
N ARG A 24 -0.92 -11.44 -28.93
CA ARG A 24 -1.51 -11.57 -27.59
C ARG A 24 -2.68 -10.60 -27.44
N LYS A 25 -3.79 -11.12 -26.93
CA LYS A 25 -4.95 -10.29 -26.64
C LYS A 25 -5.38 -10.55 -25.21
N VAL A 26 -5.43 -9.48 -24.44
CA VAL A 26 -5.93 -9.49 -23.05
C VAL A 26 -7.32 -8.85 -23.05
N THR A 27 -8.30 -9.60 -22.57
CA THR A 27 -9.69 -9.13 -22.46
C THR A 27 -10.08 -9.05 -20.99
N ASN A 28 -10.50 -7.86 -20.53
CA ASN A 28 -11.02 -7.70 -19.19
C ASN A 28 -12.33 -8.51 -19.04
N MET A 29 -12.42 -9.29 -17.97
CA MET A 29 -13.54 -10.17 -17.67
C MET A 29 -14.34 -9.72 -16.43
N ASP A 30 -14.13 -8.52 -15.93
CA ASP A 30 -14.71 -8.05 -14.67
C ASP A 30 -16.21 -7.85 -14.71
N ALA A 31 -16.78 -7.45 -15.83
CA ALA A 31 -18.19 -7.11 -15.93
C ALA A 31 -19.12 -8.34 -16.05
N GLY A 32 -20.30 -8.28 -15.46
CA GLY A 32 -21.40 -9.19 -15.74
C GLY A 32 -21.28 -10.59 -15.13
N TRP A 33 -20.90 -10.69 -13.89
CA TRP A 33 -20.91 -11.92 -13.10
C TRP A 33 -22.23 -12.11 -12.38
N ARG A 34 -22.68 -13.36 -12.28
CA ARG A 34 -23.74 -13.79 -11.39
C ARG A 34 -23.14 -14.26 -10.08
N PHE A 35 -23.65 -13.77 -8.96
CA PHE A 35 -23.13 -14.08 -7.61
C PHE A 35 -24.24 -14.61 -6.70
N HIS A 36 -23.88 -15.60 -5.90
CA HIS A 36 -24.71 -16.12 -4.81
C HIS A 36 -23.87 -16.39 -3.57
N LEU A 37 -24.29 -15.86 -2.43
CA LEU A 37 -23.70 -16.15 -1.13
C LEU A 37 -24.36 -17.41 -0.55
N GLY A 38 -23.55 -18.40 -0.20
CA GLY A 38 -23.98 -19.70 0.29
C GLY A 38 -23.59 -20.84 -0.65
N ASN A 39 -23.71 -22.07 -0.16
CA ASN A 39 -23.44 -23.27 -0.94
C ASN A 39 -24.64 -23.65 -1.80
N VAL A 40 -24.41 -23.87 -3.08
CA VAL A 40 -25.44 -24.32 -4.03
C VAL A 40 -24.87 -25.49 -4.83
N GLU A 41 -25.51 -26.65 -4.69
CA GLU A 41 -25.07 -27.86 -5.39
C GLU A 41 -25.21 -27.74 -6.91
N ASN A 42 -24.31 -28.35 -7.64
CA ASN A 42 -24.27 -28.41 -9.10
C ASN A 42 -24.10 -27.05 -9.80
N SER A 43 -23.65 -26.02 -9.07
CA SER A 43 -23.44 -24.67 -9.63
C SER A 43 -22.29 -24.61 -10.65
N GLU A 44 -21.43 -25.62 -10.70
CA GLU A 44 -20.38 -25.79 -11.70
C GLU A 44 -20.93 -26.22 -13.07
N LYS A 45 -22.15 -26.82 -13.13
CA LYS A 45 -22.71 -27.39 -14.36
C LYS A 45 -23.22 -26.32 -15.33
N THR A 46 -23.04 -26.57 -16.62
CA THR A 46 -23.54 -25.66 -17.68
C THR A 46 -25.05 -25.54 -17.69
N SER A 47 -25.76 -26.60 -17.26
CA SER A 47 -27.22 -26.64 -17.21
C SER A 47 -27.83 -25.95 -16.00
N PHE A 48 -27.00 -25.50 -15.04
CA PHE A 48 -27.49 -24.82 -13.85
C PHE A 48 -28.17 -23.48 -14.20
N ASN A 49 -29.35 -23.23 -13.62
CA ASN A 49 -30.07 -21.98 -13.83
C ASN A 49 -29.66 -20.94 -12.76
N ASP A 50 -28.88 -19.96 -13.13
CA ASP A 50 -28.41 -18.85 -12.27
C ASP A 50 -29.21 -17.55 -12.46
N ALA A 51 -30.36 -17.58 -13.12
CA ALA A 51 -31.15 -16.38 -13.44
C ALA A 51 -31.56 -15.58 -12.19
N GLY A 52 -31.76 -16.26 -11.05
CA GLY A 52 -32.06 -15.64 -9.75
C GLY A 52 -30.89 -15.09 -8.99
N TRP A 53 -29.65 -15.28 -9.46
CA TRP A 53 -28.45 -14.79 -8.79
C TRP A 53 -28.24 -13.29 -9.05
N ARG A 54 -27.61 -12.62 -8.07
CA ARG A 54 -27.30 -11.19 -8.18
C ARG A 54 -26.32 -10.92 -9.32
N LEU A 55 -26.64 -9.99 -10.21
CA LEU A 55 -25.73 -9.52 -11.25
C LEU A 55 -24.81 -8.45 -10.66
N LEU A 56 -23.51 -8.62 -10.82
CA LEU A 56 -22.51 -7.67 -10.36
C LEU A 56 -21.26 -7.68 -11.25
N ASN A 57 -20.34 -6.77 -10.96
CA ASN A 57 -19.00 -6.75 -11.53
C ASN A 57 -17.98 -7.12 -10.44
N VAL A 58 -16.88 -7.76 -10.84
CA VAL A 58 -15.69 -7.89 -10.01
C VAL A 58 -14.72 -6.73 -10.34
N PRO A 59 -13.81 -6.32 -9.48
CA PRO A 59 -13.56 -6.80 -8.10
C PRO A 59 -14.77 -6.69 -7.18
N HIS A 60 -14.98 -7.71 -6.35
CA HIS A 60 -16.13 -7.79 -5.42
C HIS A 60 -15.71 -8.46 -4.11
N ASP A 61 -16.10 -7.86 -3.00
CA ASP A 61 -15.89 -8.32 -1.64
C ASP A 61 -17.22 -8.35 -0.90
N TRP A 62 -17.75 -9.56 -0.64
CA TRP A 62 -19.05 -9.66 0.05
C TRP A 62 -18.96 -9.45 1.55
N SER A 63 -17.75 -9.57 2.15
CA SER A 63 -17.61 -9.38 3.60
C SER A 63 -17.93 -7.97 4.03
N ILE A 64 -17.54 -6.95 3.24
CA ILE A 64 -17.81 -5.54 3.54
C ILE A 64 -19.30 -5.19 3.44
N GLU A 65 -20.09 -6.01 2.75
CA GLU A 65 -21.53 -5.79 2.56
C GLU A 65 -22.35 -6.21 3.78
N GLY A 66 -21.80 -7.04 4.66
CA GLY A 66 -22.53 -7.58 5.80
C GLY A 66 -22.31 -6.80 7.10
N GLU A 67 -23.04 -7.21 8.14
CA GLU A 67 -23.00 -6.56 9.44
C GLU A 67 -21.84 -7.07 10.29
N ASN A 68 -21.18 -6.14 11.02
CA ASN A 68 -20.20 -6.47 12.04
C ASN A 68 -20.93 -7.03 13.27
N LEU A 69 -20.86 -8.32 13.49
CA LEU A 69 -21.48 -9.01 14.63
C LEU A 69 -20.41 -9.66 15.49
N ARG A 70 -20.57 -9.54 16.82
CA ARG A 70 -19.63 -10.11 17.80
C ARG A 70 -19.37 -11.61 17.57
N ASP A 71 -20.40 -12.34 17.15
CA ASP A 71 -20.38 -13.80 16.99
C ASP A 71 -20.01 -14.25 15.56
N ASN A 72 -19.63 -13.33 14.67
CA ASN A 72 -19.09 -13.69 13.35
C ASN A 72 -17.80 -14.52 13.51
N PRO A 73 -17.63 -15.63 12.76
CA PRO A 73 -16.62 -16.66 13.02
C PRO A 73 -15.17 -16.20 13.09
N GLY A 74 -14.81 -15.16 12.30
CA GLY A 74 -13.44 -14.61 12.29
C GLY A 74 -13.13 -13.70 13.48
N GLY A 75 -14.15 -13.29 14.23
CA GLY A 75 -14.01 -12.41 15.40
C GLY A 75 -13.21 -11.15 15.13
N GLY A 76 -12.47 -10.69 16.14
CA GLY A 76 -11.65 -9.48 16.07
C GLY A 76 -10.48 -9.58 15.10
N SER A 77 -10.03 -10.77 14.73
CA SER A 77 -8.95 -10.95 13.75
C SER A 77 -9.28 -10.30 12.41
N ILE A 78 -10.54 -10.37 11.98
CA ILE A 78 -11.02 -9.78 10.72
C ILE A 78 -12.00 -8.61 10.95
N GLY A 79 -12.03 -8.02 12.15
CA GLY A 79 -12.90 -6.90 12.46
C GLY A 79 -14.38 -7.25 12.59
N PHE A 80 -14.71 -8.48 12.97
CA PHE A 80 -16.08 -8.98 13.13
C PHE A 80 -16.95 -8.92 11.86
N PHE A 81 -16.34 -8.88 10.68
CA PHE A 81 -17.04 -8.97 9.40
C PHE A 81 -17.48 -10.41 9.11
N PRO A 82 -18.58 -10.62 8.36
CA PRO A 82 -19.00 -11.95 7.96
C PRO A 82 -18.01 -12.57 6.95
N THR A 83 -18.00 -13.90 6.94
CA THR A 83 -17.25 -14.72 5.97
C THR A 83 -18.21 -15.74 5.33
N GLY A 84 -17.72 -16.83 4.80
CA GLY A 84 -18.56 -17.91 4.32
C GLY A 84 -18.14 -18.44 2.95
N LEU A 85 -19.09 -18.99 2.23
CA LEU A 85 -18.91 -19.58 0.92
C LEU A 85 -19.73 -18.80 -0.11
N GLY A 86 -19.14 -18.48 -1.26
CA GLY A 86 -19.82 -17.80 -2.35
C GLY A 86 -19.53 -18.42 -3.71
N TRP A 87 -20.46 -18.28 -4.61
CA TRP A 87 -20.36 -18.74 -5.98
C TRP A 87 -20.44 -17.57 -6.95
N TYR A 88 -19.56 -17.60 -7.95
CA TYR A 88 -19.58 -16.69 -9.09
C TYR A 88 -19.77 -17.48 -10.38
N ARG A 89 -20.57 -16.98 -11.29
CA ARG A 89 -20.78 -17.58 -12.63
C ARG A 89 -20.74 -16.49 -13.68
N LYS A 90 -20.10 -16.79 -14.81
CA LYS A 90 -20.04 -15.88 -15.95
C LYS A 90 -20.26 -16.64 -17.26
N MET A 91 -21.23 -16.22 -18.04
CA MET A 91 -21.41 -16.67 -19.42
C MET A 91 -20.65 -15.75 -20.37
N PHE A 92 -19.95 -16.32 -21.35
CA PHE A 92 -19.20 -15.53 -22.32
C PHE A 92 -18.97 -16.26 -23.64
N ASP A 93 -18.76 -15.46 -24.70
CA ASP A 93 -18.39 -15.92 -26.04
C ASP A 93 -16.99 -15.44 -26.41
N VAL A 94 -16.25 -16.24 -27.17
CA VAL A 94 -14.96 -15.86 -27.74
C VAL A 94 -15.17 -15.48 -29.20
N LYS A 95 -15.25 -14.17 -29.49
CA LYS A 95 -15.58 -13.64 -30.82
C LYS A 95 -14.64 -14.10 -31.93
N SER A 96 -13.34 -14.25 -31.62
CA SER A 96 -12.29 -14.64 -32.58
C SER A 96 -11.67 -15.98 -32.18
N PHE A 97 -12.51 -16.98 -31.88
CA PHE A 97 -12.05 -18.31 -31.50
C PHE A 97 -11.23 -18.95 -32.63
N ASP A 98 -10.03 -19.42 -32.31
CA ASP A 98 -9.14 -20.16 -33.20
C ASP A 98 -8.51 -21.32 -32.42
N SER A 99 -8.80 -22.55 -32.80
CA SER A 99 -8.32 -23.76 -32.12
C SER A 99 -6.78 -23.92 -32.16
N ARG A 100 -6.09 -23.11 -32.95
CA ARG A 100 -4.61 -23.07 -33.01
C ARG A 100 -3.98 -22.17 -31.95
N LYS A 101 -4.81 -21.32 -31.30
CA LYS A 101 -4.40 -20.43 -30.20
C LYS A 101 -4.43 -21.17 -28.86
N ARG A 102 -3.86 -20.48 -27.86
CA ARG A 102 -3.96 -20.81 -26.44
C ARG A 102 -4.80 -19.78 -25.73
N TYR A 103 -5.54 -20.23 -24.77
CA TYR A 103 -6.47 -19.41 -23.99
C TYR A 103 -6.29 -19.69 -22.52
N SER A 104 -6.03 -18.68 -21.74
CA SER A 104 -5.97 -18.80 -20.27
C SER A 104 -6.90 -17.80 -19.59
N ILE A 105 -7.39 -18.15 -18.40
CA ILE A 105 -8.04 -17.23 -17.48
C ILE A 105 -7.05 -16.86 -16.38
N GLU A 106 -6.90 -15.57 -16.12
CA GLU A 106 -6.02 -15.04 -15.09
C GLU A 106 -6.82 -14.34 -14.00
N PHE A 107 -6.48 -14.64 -12.75
CA PHE A 107 -7.03 -13.98 -11.55
C PHE A 107 -5.90 -13.29 -10.81
N ASP A 108 -6.06 -12.03 -10.46
CA ASP A 108 -5.08 -11.30 -9.67
C ASP A 108 -5.20 -11.61 -8.17
N GLY A 109 -6.33 -12.15 -7.73
CA GLY A 109 -6.57 -12.62 -6.36
C GLY A 109 -8.02 -12.99 -6.11
N ILE A 110 -8.22 -14.11 -5.40
CA ILE A 110 -9.52 -14.59 -4.91
C ILE A 110 -9.36 -15.05 -3.47
N TYR A 111 -10.02 -14.42 -2.52
CA TYR A 111 -9.89 -14.80 -1.12
C TYR A 111 -11.09 -15.65 -0.67
N MET A 112 -10.91 -16.96 -0.35
CA MET A 112 -9.77 -17.86 -0.53
C MET A 112 -10.28 -19.25 -0.95
N ASN A 113 -9.36 -20.25 -1.05
CA ASN A 113 -9.72 -21.64 -1.43
C ASN A 113 -10.63 -21.66 -2.66
N SER A 114 -10.22 -20.98 -3.72
CA SER A 114 -11.01 -20.83 -4.92
C SER A 114 -10.89 -22.05 -5.83
N THR A 115 -12.02 -22.69 -6.16
CA THR A 115 -12.08 -23.73 -7.19
C THR A 115 -12.74 -23.17 -8.44
N VAL A 116 -12.17 -23.43 -9.59
CA VAL A 116 -12.58 -22.86 -10.88
C VAL A 116 -12.97 -23.97 -11.86
N TRP A 117 -14.08 -23.79 -12.57
CA TRP A 117 -14.58 -24.69 -13.62
C TRP A 117 -14.82 -23.93 -14.91
N LEU A 118 -14.52 -24.55 -16.06
CA LEU A 118 -14.96 -24.12 -17.36
C LEU A 118 -15.85 -25.19 -18.00
N ASN A 119 -17.08 -24.81 -18.37
CA ASN A 119 -18.05 -25.71 -19.01
C ASN A 119 -18.32 -27.01 -18.25
N GLY A 120 -18.23 -26.96 -16.89
CA GLY A 120 -18.42 -28.09 -16.00
C GLY A 120 -17.14 -28.94 -15.77
N HIS A 121 -16.02 -28.61 -16.40
CA HIS A 121 -14.72 -29.23 -16.16
C HIS A 121 -13.96 -28.46 -15.11
N GLU A 122 -13.53 -29.11 -14.05
CA GLU A 122 -12.70 -28.51 -13.00
C GLU A 122 -11.31 -28.21 -13.57
N LEU A 123 -10.86 -26.97 -13.39
CA LEU A 123 -9.52 -26.52 -13.80
C LEU A 123 -8.52 -26.64 -12.62
N GLY A 124 -9.02 -26.50 -11.39
CA GLY A 124 -8.23 -26.66 -10.18
C GLY A 124 -8.68 -25.77 -9.03
N THR A 125 -8.02 -25.95 -7.89
CA THR A 125 -8.22 -25.14 -6.67
C THR A 125 -6.94 -24.41 -6.32
N TRP A 126 -7.06 -23.10 -5.96
CA TRP A 126 -5.95 -22.30 -5.45
C TRP A 126 -6.28 -21.84 -4.03
N PRO A 127 -5.50 -22.26 -3.01
CA PRO A 127 -5.84 -22.00 -1.61
C PRO A 127 -5.44 -20.60 -1.14
N TYR A 128 -4.27 -20.05 -1.55
CA TYR A 128 -3.76 -18.77 -1.04
C TYR A 128 -4.45 -17.59 -1.71
N GLY A 129 -5.23 -16.85 -0.93
CA GLY A 129 -6.12 -15.81 -1.44
C GLY A 129 -5.44 -14.58 -2.02
N TYR A 130 -4.14 -14.38 -1.80
CA TYR A 130 -3.41 -13.18 -2.25
C TYR A 130 -2.58 -13.40 -3.51
N SER A 131 -2.39 -14.64 -3.92
CA SER A 131 -1.64 -14.97 -5.14
C SER A 131 -2.41 -14.62 -6.40
N SER A 132 -1.67 -14.15 -7.42
CA SER A 132 -2.16 -14.12 -8.79
C SER A 132 -1.87 -15.46 -9.48
N PHE A 133 -2.86 -16.02 -10.16
CA PHE A 133 -2.76 -17.34 -10.78
C PHE A 133 -3.51 -17.42 -12.11
N SER A 134 -3.35 -18.53 -12.84
CA SER A 134 -4.05 -18.76 -14.10
C SER A 134 -4.33 -20.22 -14.35
N TYR A 135 -5.35 -20.49 -15.18
CA TYR A 135 -5.68 -21.81 -15.66
C TYR A 135 -5.76 -21.82 -17.20
N ASP A 136 -5.29 -22.90 -17.82
CA ASP A 136 -5.46 -23.15 -19.23
C ASP A 136 -6.93 -23.51 -19.54
N LEU A 137 -7.54 -22.75 -20.44
CA LEU A 137 -8.91 -22.96 -20.91
C LEU A 137 -8.96 -23.74 -22.22
N THR A 138 -7.84 -23.83 -22.92
CA THR A 138 -7.76 -24.33 -24.32
C THR A 138 -8.46 -25.68 -24.53
N PRO A 139 -8.32 -26.69 -23.63
CA PRO A 139 -8.95 -27.99 -23.84
C PRO A 139 -10.49 -27.98 -23.80
N TYR A 140 -11.08 -27.03 -23.08
CA TYR A 140 -12.51 -27.04 -22.78
C TYR A 140 -13.27 -25.84 -23.34
N LEU A 141 -12.55 -24.86 -23.95
CA LEU A 141 -13.12 -23.61 -24.44
C LEU A 141 -13.90 -23.84 -25.74
N LYS A 142 -15.02 -23.18 -25.86
CA LYS A 142 -15.88 -23.16 -27.05
C LYS A 142 -15.98 -21.76 -27.63
N GLN A 143 -16.38 -21.65 -28.90
CA GLN A 143 -16.61 -20.35 -29.51
C GLN A 143 -17.76 -19.58 -28.83
N LYS A 144 -18.83 -20.28 -28.41
CA LYS A 144 -20.02 -19.66 -27.81
C LYS A 144 -20.52 -20.46 -26.61
N GLY A 145 -21.21 -19.75 -25.71
CA GLY A 145 -21.92 -20.36 -24.61
C GLY A 145 -20.99 -20.96 -23.55
N ASN A 146 -19.80 -20.37 -23.36
CA ASN A 146 -18.94 -20.80 -22.26
C ASN A 146 -19.51 -20.36 -20.92
N VAL A 147 -19.36 -21.23 -19.92
CA VAL A 147 -19.70 -20.98 -18.52
C VAL A 147 -18.45 -21.12 -17.68
N LEU A 148 -17.99 -20.02 -17.11
CA LEU A 148 -16.95 -20.00 -16.11
C LEU A 148 -17.63 -19.95 -14.72
N ALA A 149 -17.35 -20.94 -13.87
CA ALA A 149 -17.88 -21.00 -12.51
C ALA A 149 -16.70 -20.95 -11.52
N VAL A 150 -16.85 -20.19 -10.43
CA VAL A 150 -15.85 -20.05 -9.37
C VAL A 150 -16.55 -20.21 -8.03
N ARG A 151 -16.11 -21.19 -7.24
CA ARG A 151 -16.49 -21.36 -5.84
C ARG A 151 -15.39 -20.77 -4.97
N VAL A 152 -15.75 -19.91 -4.04
CA VAL A 152 -14.83 -19.27 -3.10
C VAL A 152 -15.22 -19.68 -1.69
N ASP A 153 -14.31 -20.26 -0.94
CA ASP A 153 -14.60 -20.79 0.40
C ASP A 153 -13.74 -20.12 1.47
N ASN A 154 -14.28 -19.05 2.06
CA ASN A 154 -13.74 -18.38 3.24
C ASN A 154 -14.53 -18.72 4.51
N SER A 155 -15.09 -19.93 4.61
CA SER A 155 -15.91 -20.34 5.76
C SER A 155 -15.08 -20.78 6.96
N GLN A 156 -13.87 -21.30 6.72
CA GLN A 156 -13.02 -21.82 7.79
C GLN A 156 -12.25 -20.67 8.45
N GLN A 157 -12.48 -20.48 9.78
CA GLN A 157 -11.95 -19.37 10.56
C GLN A 157 -11.28 -19.87 11.85
N THR A 158 -10.30 -19.16 12.41
CA THR A 158 -9.60 -17.95 11.90
C THR A 158 -8.51 -18.36 10.92
N ASN A 159 -8.43 -17.66 9.78
CA ASN A 159 -7.42 -17.92 8.73
C ASN A 159 -6.53 -16.70 8.42
N SER A 160 -6.82 -15.55 9.04
CA SER A 160 -6.02 -14.32 8.93
C SER A 160 -6.03 -13.57 10.27
N ARG A 161 -5.10 -12.66 10.47
CA ARG A 161 -5.06 -11.75 11.63
C ARG A 161 -5.67 -10.37 11.31
N TRP A 162 -5.88 -10.05 10.03
CA TRP A 162 -6.45 -8.79 9.54
C TRP A 162 -7.60 -9.06 8.57
N TYR A 163 -8.35 -8.03 8.25
CA TYR A 163 -9.43 -8.10 7.27
C TYR A 163 -8.90 -8.41 5.87
N SER A 164 -9.29 -9.54 5.34
CA SER A 164 -8.86 -10.01 4.01
C SER A 164 -9.94 -9.88 2.94
N GLY A 165 -11.18 -9.60 3.36
CA GLY A 165 -12.34 -9.64 2.49
C GLY A 165 -12.73 -11.06 2.09
N SER A 166 -13.65 -11.18 1.14
CA SER A 166 -14.08 -12.48 0.60
C SER A 166 -14.58 -12.32 -0.83
N GLY A 167 -14.11 -13.18 -1.74
CA GLY A 167 -14.59 -13.19 -3.13
C GLY A 167 -13.51 -12.98 -4.18
N ILE A 168 -13.92 -12.72 -5.41
CA ILE A 168 -13.03 -12.30 -6.50
C ILE A 168 -12.76 -10.81 -6.31
N TYR A 169 -11.81 -10.48 -5.43
CA TYR A 169 -11.58 -9.11 -4.95
C TYR A 169 -10.55 -8.34 -5.78
N ARG A 170 -9.96 -8.97 -6.80
CA ARG A 170 -9.06 -8.37 -7.79
C ARG A 170 -9.52 -8.70 -9.20
N HIS A 171 -8.83 -8.19 -10.22
CA HIS A 171 -9.22 -8.28 -11.63
C HIS A 171 -9.15 -9.69 -12.20
N VAL A 172 -9.98 -9.93 -13.24
CA VAL A 172 -10.02 -11.16 -14.03
C VAL A 172 -9.78 -10.85 -15.51
N ARG A 173 -8.93 -11.65 -16.17
CA ARG A 173 -8.57 -11.45 -17.59
C ARG A 173 -8.60 -12.76 -18.35
N LEU A 174 -9.15 -12.71 -19.56
CA LEU A 174 -8.99 -13.77 -20.58
C LEU A 174 -7.81 -13.39 -21.47
N VAL A 175 -6.82 -14.25 -21.54
CA VAL A 175 -5.60 -14.08 -22.37
C VAL A 175 -5.63 -15.04 -23.51
N GLU A 176 -5.48 -14.51 -24.75
CA GLU A 176 -5.36 -15.26 -26.00
C GLU A 176 -3.94 -15.10 -26.52
N THR A 177 -3.23 -16.19 -26.82
CA THR A 177 -1.89 -16.19 -27.42
C THR A 177 -1.78 -17.12 -28.62
N ALA A 178 -0.74 -16.98 -29.39
CA ALA A 178 -0.31 -18.04 -30.33
C ALA A 178 0.18 -19.28 -29.54
N ALA A 179 0.31 -20.43 -30.17
CA ALA A 179 0.93 -21.60 -29.55
C ALA A 179 2.42 -21.41 -29.27
N THR A 180 3.08 -20.48 -29.97
CA THR A 180 4.42 -20.00 -29.60
C THR A 180 4.29 -18.58 -29.06
N HIS A 181 4.68 -18.34 -27.80
CA HIS A 181 4.48 -17.07 -27.13
C HIS A 181 5.45 -16.88 -25.96
N PHE A 182 5.55 -15.65 -25.42
CA PHE A 182 6.25 -15.42 -24.15
C PHE A 182 5.51 -16.11 -23.01
N ALA A 183 6.25 -16.79 -22.15
CA ALA A 183 5.71 -17.35 -20.92
C ALA A 183 5.05 -16.27 -20.06
N LYS A 184 4.09 -16.68 -19.24
CA LYS A 184 3.48 -15.76 -18.26
C LYS A 184 4.54 -15.20 -17.32
N TRP A 185 4.66 -13.85 -17.24
CA TRP A 185 5.73 -13.15 -16.50
C TRP A 185 7.15 -13.59 -16.90
N GLY A 186 7.30 -14.10 -18.12
CA GLY A 186 8.56 -14.65 -18.62
C GLY A 186 9.58 -13.60 -19.07
N VAL A 187 9.19 -12.32 -19.17
CA VAL A 187 10.14 -11.23 -19.51
C VAL A 187 10.55 -10.51 -18.23
N PHE A 188 11.86 -10.49 -17.96
CA PHE A 188 12.45 -9.81 -16.80
C PHE A 188 13.50 -8.80 -17.24
N ASN A 189 13.39 -7.55 -16.80
CA ASN A 189 14.34 -6.47 -17.08
C ASN A 189 15.08 -6.00 -15.83
N SER A 190 16.35 -5.66 -16.00
CA SER A 190 17.17 -5.08 -14.93
C SER A 190 18.27 -4.18 -15.50
N THR A 191 18.65 -3.14 -14.74
CA THR A 191 19.78 -2.27 -15.08
C THR A 191 21.08 -2.89 -14.57
N LEU A 192 22.02 -3.20 -15.46
CA LEU A 192 23.33 -3.75 -15.10
C LEU A 192 24.32 -2.67 -14.72
N THR A 193 24.38 -1.61 -15.50
CA THR A 193 25.26 -0.45 -15.28
C THR A 193 24.53 0.84 -15.55
N LEU A 194 24.89 1.87 -14.84
CA LEU A 194 24.30 3.21 -14.98
C LEU A 194 25.36 4.29 -14.72
N ASN A 195 25.45 5.21 -15.66
CA ASN A 195 26.16 6.48 -15.50
C ASN A 195 25.45 7.60 -16.29
N ASP A 196 25.94 8.83 -16.25
CA ASP A 196 25.28 10.00 -16.86
C ASP A 196 25.12 9.86 -18.39
N ASN A 197 25.94 9.08 -19.07
CA ASN A 197 25.95 8.93 -20.52
C ASN A 197 25.18 7.71 -21.00
N GLU A 198 25.15 6.64 -20.23
CA GLU A 198 24.62 5.35 -20.66
C GLU A 198 24.09 4.51 -19.51
N ALA A 199 23.02 3.78 -19.80
CA ALA A 199 22.57 2.65 -18.99
C ALA A 199 22.56 1.38 -19.84
N VAL A 200 23.07 0.29 -19.29
CA VAL A 200 22.95 -1.05 -19.89
C VAL A 200 21.82 -1.78 -19.21
N VAL A 201 20.77 -2.09 -19.98
CA VAL A 201 19.60 -2.85 -19.55
C VAL A 201 19.74 -4.29 -20.01
N ARG A 202 19.62 -5.24 -19.09
CA ARG A 202 19.54 -6.67 -19.36
C ARG A 202 18.08 -7.09 -19.45
N VAL A 203 17.76 -7.94 -20.42
CA VAL A 203 16.43 -8.56 -20.58
C VAL A 203 16.59 -10.06 -20.65
N LYS A 204 16.02 -10.78 -19.67
CA LYS A 204 15.84 -12.24 -19.71
C LYS A 204 14.44 -12.53 -20.23
N SER A 205 14.30 -13.54 -21.10
CA SER A 205 13.02 -13.90 -21.71
C SER A 205 12.84 -15.40 -21.79
N ASP A 206 11.71 -15.88 -21.28
CA ASP A 206 11.24 -17.25 -21.44
C ASP A 206 10.18 -17.30 -22.54
N VAL A 207 10.42 -18.13 -23.57
CA VAL A 207 9.51 -18.33 -24.70
C VAL A 207 9.04 -19.78 -24.72
N GLU A 208 7.74 -19.97 -24.66
CA GLU A 208 7.09 -21.28 -24.76
C GLU A 208 6.74 -21.59 -26.18
N ASN A 209 7.09 -22.79 -26.64
CA ASN A 209 6.69 -23.32 -27.93
C ASN A 209 5.85 -24.58 -27.74
N GLU A 210 4.55 -24.45 -27.75
CA GLU A 210 3.59 -25.54 -27.59
C GLU A 210 3.18 -26.15 -28.93
N GLU A 211 3.89 -25.84 -30.04
CA GLU A 211 3.71 -26.49 -31.33
C GLU A 211 4.46 -27.84 -31.36
N VAL A 212 3.98 -28.76 -32.21
CA VAL A 212 4.61 -30.08 -32.40
C VAL A 212 5.92 -30.00 -33.17
N GLY A 213 6.27 -28.84 -33.70
CA GLY A 213 7.48 -28.62 -34.50
C GLY A 213 8.41 -27.55 -33.91
N ASN A 214 9.69 -27.66 -34.25
CA ASN A 214 10.67 -26.62 -33.90
C ASN A 214 10.34 -25.33 -34.65
N ARG A 215 10.63 -24.18 -34.01
CA ARG A 215 10.46 -22.86 -34.61
C ARG A 215 11.80 -22.12 -34.62
N ARG A 216 11.95 -21.22 -35.57
CA ARG A 216 13.04 -20.26 -35.62
C ARG A 216 12.44 -18.87 -35.81
N LEU A 217 12.54 -18.03 -34.76
CA LEU A 217 11.92 -16.71 -34.67
C LEU A 217 12.97 -15.65 -34.39
N THR A 218 12.66 -14.39 -34.69
CA THR A 218 13.45 -13.26 -34.21
C THR A 218 12.82 -12.74 -32.91
N LEU A 219 13.60 -12.70 -31.85
CA LEU A 219 13.30 -12.09 -30.60
C LEU A 219 13.87 -10.67 -30.59
N ARG A 220 12.99 -9.67 -30.44
CA ARG A 220 13.31 -8.25 -30.43
C ARG A 220 12.92 -7.64 -29.09
N HIS A 221 13.81 -6.81 -28.54
CA HIS A 221 13.52 -5.93 -27.40
C HIS A 221 13.74 -4.48 -27.79
N GLU A 222 12.80 -3.62 -27.40
CA GLU A 222 12.82 -2.19 -27.66
C GLU A 222 12.52 -1.44 -26.35
N VAL A 223 13.37 -0.47 -26.00
CA VAL A 223 13.10 0.50 -24.93
C VAL A 223 12.41 1.70 -25.55
N VAL A 224 11.20 1.97 -25.11
CA VAL A 224 10.34 3.03 -25.61
C VAL A 224 10.14 4.08 -24.52
N ASP A 225 10.39 5.34 -24.84
CA ASP A 225 10.22 6.44 -23.90
C ASP A 225 8.74 6.82 -23.66
N ALA A 226 8.49 7.73 -22.73
CA ALA A 226 7.15 8.22 -22.41
C ALA A 226 6.45 8.96 -23.59
N MET A 227 7.18 9.32 -24.64
CA MET A 227 6.63 9.93 -25.87
C MET A 227 6.35 8.91 -26.96
N GLY A 228 6.65 7.63 -26.71
CA GLY A 228 6.48 6.51 -27.66
C GLY A 228 7.63 6.37 -28.65
N VAL A 229 8.79 6.99 -28.40
CA VAL A 229 9.98 6.88 -29.24
C VAL A 229 10.85 5.69 -28.78
N CYS A 230 11.25 4.84 -29.71
CA CYS A 230 12.21 3.78 -29.43
C CYS A 230 13.61 4.39 -29.28
N VAL A 231 14.18 4.29 -28.07
CA VAL A 231 15.47 4.88 -27.71
C VAL A 231 16.61 3.85 -27.68
N ALA A 232 16.28 2.55 -27.62
CA ALA A 232 17.24 1.45 -27.72
C ALA A 232 16.56 0.21 -28.28
N LYS A 233 17.31 -0.63 -28.99
CA LYS A 233 16.79 -1.86 -29.62
C LYS A 233 17.85 -2.93 -29.75
N THR A 234 17.44 -4.19 -29.56
CA THR A 234 18.25 -5.37 -29.87
C THR A 234 17.40 -6.43 -30.56
N GLU A 235 18.02 -7.24 -31.40
CA GLU A 235 17.36 -8.37 -32.10
C GLU A 235 18.27 -9.60 -32.13
N LYS A 236 17.68 -10.76 -31.91
CA LYS A 236 18.39 -12.05 -31.97
C LYS A 236 17.49 -13.13 -32.54
N VAL A 237 18.06 -13.98 -33.42
CA VAL A 237 17.35 -15.16 -33.90
C VAL A 237 17.48 -16.28 -32.87
N VAL A 238 16.34 -16.79 -32.41
CA VAL A 238 16.23 -17.87 -31.43
C VAL A 238 15.66 -19.12 -32.07
N SER A 239 16.15 -20.28 -31.66
CA SER A 239 15.66 -21.61 -32.09
C SER A 239 14.88 -22.22 -30.92
N LEU A 240 13.60 -22.46 -31.13
CA LEU A 240 12.66 -22.98 -30.13
C LEU A 240 12.37 -24.44 -30.45
N LYS A 241 12.62 -25.33 -29.54
CA LYS A 241 12.28 -26.75 -29.71
C LYS A 241 10.79 -26.97 -29.49
N ALA A 242 10.27 -28.02 -30.13
CA ALA A 242 8.86 -28.42 -29.96
C ALA A 242 8.56 -28.77 -28.51
N SER A 243 7.42 -28.26 -27.98
CA SER A 243 6.91 -28.56 -26.65
C SER A 243 7.89 -28.23 -25.49
N GLU A 244 8.77 -27.21 -25.69
CA GLU A 244 9.73 -26.76 -24.67
C GLU A 244 9.66 -25.25 -24.45
N THR A 245 10.10 -24.82 -23.24
CA THR A 245 10.39 -23.41 -22.92
C THR A 245 11.87 -23.14 -23.22
N THR A 246 12.15 -22.07 -23.93
CA THR A 246 13.51 -21.62 -24.26
C THR A 246 13.78 -20.28 -23.54
N ALA A 247 14.86 -20.24 -22.76
CA ALA A 247 15.35 -19.02 -22.15
C ALA A 247 16.33 -18.29 -23.10
N ASP A 248 16.26 -16.97 -23.13
CA ASP A 248 17.18 -16.08 -23.84
C ASP A 248 17.55 -14.87 -22.98
N GLU A 249 18.78 -14.35 -23.18
CA GLU A 249 19.23 -13.14 -22.52
C GLU A 249 19.86 -12.20 -23.53
N GLN A 250 19.49 -10.91 -23.47
CA GLN A 250 20.03 -9.85 -24.33
C GLN A 250 20.28 -8.60 -23.48
N THR A 251 21.12 -7.70 -24.00
CA THR A 251 21.38 -6.38 -23.41
C THR A 251 21.09 -5.26 -24.41
N LEU A 252 20.68 -4.12 -23.89
CA LEU A 252 20.45 -2.87 -24.63
C LEU A 252 21.17 -1.73 -23.95
N ALA A 253 21.81 -0.86 -24.75
CA ALA A 253 22.39 0.40 -24.26
C ALA A 253 21.41 1.56 -24.50
N VAL A 254 21.04 2.26 -23.44
CA VAL A 254 20.21 3.46 -23.49
C VAL A 254 21.13 4.66 -23.25
N THR A 255 21.30 5.51 -24.26
CA THR A 255 22.15 6.70 -24.16
C THR A 255 21.40 7.85 -23.48
N HIS A 256 22.09 8.58 -22.59
CA HIS A 256 21.53 9.67 -21.77
C HIS A 256 20.18 9.30 -21.10
N PRO A 257 20.14 8.28 -20.26
CA PRO A 257 18.91 7.75 -19.71
C PRO A 257 18.25 8.73 -18.75
N HIS A 258 16.92 8.77 -18.78
CA HIS A 258 16.13 9.34 -17.68
C HIS A 258 16.08 8.32 -16.55
N VAL A 259 16.67 8.65 -15.41
CA VAL A 259 16.83 7.73 -14.28
C VAL A 259 15.60 7.79 -13.38
N TRP A 260 15.08 6.62 -13.03
CA TRP A 260 14.01 6.51 -12.04
C TRP A 260 14.54 6.79 -10.63
N ASN A 261 13.88 7.69 -9.90
CA ASN A 261 14.15 7.98 -8.50
C ASN A 261 12.89 8.48 -7.78
N LEU A 262 13.00 8.81 -6.48
CA LEU A 262 11.87 9.19 -5.63
C LEU A 262 11.21 10.50 -6.02
N GLU A 263 11.99 11.45 -6.55
CA GLU A 263 11.56 12.81 -6.95
C GLU A 263 11.10 12.85 -8.42
N HIS A 264 11.76 12.05 -9.26
CA HIS A 264 11.54 11.99 -10.70
C HIS A 264 11.39 10.52 -11.14
N PRO A 265 10.24 9.86 -10.86
CA PRO A 265 10.04 8.45 -11.14
C PRO A 265 9.74 8.21 -12.63
N TYR A 266 10.75 8.43 -13.49
CA TYR A 266 10.61 8.29 -14.93
C TYR A 266 10.52 6.81 -15.35
N LEU A 267 9.51 6.49 -16.16
CA LEU A 267 9.26 5.14 -16.64
C LEU A 267 9.36 5.05 -18.16
N TYR A 268 10.08 4.05 -18.63
CA TYR A 268 10.07 3.55 -20.00
C TYR A 268 9.14 2.35 -20.12
N THR A 269 8.80 1.99 -21.34
CA THR A 269 8.19 0.70 -21.68
C THR A 269 9.23 -0.19 -22.36
N LEU A 270 9.46 -1.38 -21.80
CA LEU A 270 10.18 -2.44 -22.51
C LEU A 270 9.17 -3.22 -23.36
N ARG A 271 9.28 -3.12 -24.67
CA ARG A 271 8.48 -3.89 -25.62
C ARG A 271 9.28 -5.08 -26.13
N SER A 272 8.82 -6.29 -25.84
CA SER A 272 9.39 -7.57 -26.30
C SER A 272 8.50 -8.16 -27.38
N THR A 273 9.07 -8.51 -28.55
CA THR A 273 8.31 -8.96 -29.73
C THR A 273 8.92 -10.24 -30.28
N LEU A 274 8.09 -11.26 -30.53
CA LEU A 274 8.44 -12.44 -31.32
C LEU A 274 8.01 -12.24 -32.75
N LEU A 275 8.94 -12.48 -33.72
CA LEU A 275 8.73 -12.26 -35.14
C LEU A 275 9.01 -13.52 -35.93
N ASP A 276 8.08 -13.87 -36.83
CA ASP A 276 8.26 -14.85 -37.89
C ASP A 276 8.46 -14.10 -39.22
N GLY A 277 9.72 -13.88 -39.61
CA GLY A 277 10.05 -12.91 -40.65
C GLY A 277 9.59 -11.49 -40.29
N LYS A 278 8.57 -10.97 -41.03
CA LYS A 278 7.96 -9.67 -40.70
C LYS A 278 6.66 -9.77 -39.88
N ARG A 279 6.15 -10.99 -39.70
CA ARG A 279 4.89 -11.22 -38.97
C ARG A 279 5.13 -11.25 -37.49
N ILE A 280 4.39 -10.44 -36.75
CA ILE A 280 4.37 -10.48 -35.28
C ILE A 280 3.63 -11.73 -34.83
N VAL A 281 4.27 -12.54 -33.97
CA VAL A 281 3.70 -13.73 -33.32
C VAL A 281 3.15 -13.41 -31.96
N ASP A 282 3.94 -12.72 -31.12
CA ASP A 282 3.54 -12.27 -29.78
C ASP A 282 4.21 -10.95 -29.41
N VAL A 283 3.58 -10.17 -28.53
CA VAL A 283 4.12 -8.92 -27.97
C VAL A 283 3.78 -8.85 -26.49
N VAL A 284 4.79 -8.52 -25.69
CA VAL A 284 4.64 -8.22 -24.26
C VAL A 284 5.26 -6.85 -23.97
N GLU A 285 4.57 -6.03 -23.21
CA GLU A 285 5.09 -4.76 -22.71
C GLU A 285 5.20 -4.79 -21.19
N ASN A 286 6.37 -4.39 -20.67
CA ASN A 286 6.67 -4.30 -19.25
C ASN A 286 7.11 -2.89 -18.89
N THR A 287 6.82 -2.47 -17.68
CA THR A 287 7.40 -1.25 -17.09
C THR A 287 8.91 -1.42 -16.95
N LEU A 288 9.66 -0.35 -17.27
CA LEU A 288 11.10 -0.27 -17.06
C LEU A 288 11.44 1.09 -16.41
N GLY A 289 11.87 1.05 -15.16
CA GLY A 289 12.52 2.18 -14.48
C GLY A 289 14.03 1.93 -14.45
N ILE A 290 14.80 2.71 -15.17
CA ILE A 290 16.27 2.61 -15.19
C ILE A 290 16.81 3.12 -13.85
N ARG A 291 17.37 2.24 -13.03
CA ARG A 291 17.95 2.54 -11.71
C ARG A 291 18.94 1.49 -11.26
N THR A 292 19.83 1.85 -10.33
CA THR A 292 20.65 0.91 -9.56
C THR A 292 20.26 0.94 -8.09
N ILE A 293 20.35 -0.21 -7.41
CA ILE A 293 20.19 -0.36 -5.96
C ILE A 293 21.38 -1.11 -5.38
N GLU A 294 21.85 -0.66 -4.23
CA GLU A 294 22.98 -1.26 -3.55
C GLU A 294 22.76 -1.23 -2.03
N TYR A 295 23.37 -2.20 -1.32
CA TYR A 295 23.23 -2.35 0.13
C TYR A 295 24.61 -2.44 0.80
N PRO A 296 25.45 -1.37 0.74
CA PRO A 296 26.75 -1.36 1.39
C PRO A 296 26.63 -1.52 2.91
N LEU A 297 27.56 -2.27 3.51
CA LEU A 297 27.56 -2.57 4.94
C LEU A 297 27.73 -1.34 5.85
N ASP A 298 28.25 -0.26 5.31
CA ASP A 298 28.52 1.00 6.03
C ASP A 298 27.54 2.13 5.73
N LYS A 299 26.80 2.04 4.61
CA LYS A 299 25.90 3.11 4.12
C LYS A 299 24.43 2.73 4.03
N GLY A 300 24.07 1.49 4.42
CA GLY A 300 22.70 1.01 4.38
C GLY A 300 22.16 0.80 2.96
N PHE A 301 21.36 1.72 2.44
CA PHE A 301 20.75 1.62 1.11
C PHE A 301 21.17 2.78 0.20
N LEU A 302 21.59 2.45 -1.04
CA LEU A 302 21.85 3.43 -2.08
C LEU A 302 20.89 3.23 -3.26
N LEU A 303 20.30 4.33 -3.72
CA LEU A 303 19.54 4.42 -4.97
C LEU A 303 20.35 5.29 -5.94
N ASN A 304 20.75 4.72 -7.07
CA ASN A 304 21.58 5.42 -8.08
C ASN A 304 22.87 6.00 -7.46
N GLY A 305 23.52 5.24 -6.59
CA GLY A 305 24.73 5.63 -5.89
C GLY A 305 24.53 6.66 -4.76
N LYS A 306 23.31 7.18 -4.54
CA LYS A 306 23.00 8.13 -3.46
C LYS A 306 22.37 7.42 -2.27
N GLN A 307 22.84 7.76 -1.07
CA GLN A 307 22.27 7.21 0.15
C GLN A 307 20.82 7.68 0.35
N VAL A 308 19.93 6.74 0.62
CA VAL A 308 18.52 6.99 0.95
C VAL A 308 18.18 6.29 2.27
N LYS A 309 17.68 7.05 3.24
CA LYS A 309 17.09 6.50 4.45
C LYS A 309 15.62 6.20 4.17
N MET A 310 15.19 4.93 4.33
CA MET A 310 13.80 4.55 4.17
C MET A 310 12.97 5.10 5.33
N LYS A 311 12.03 5.99 5.02
CA LYS A 311 11.02 6.58 5.89
C LYS A 311 9.71 5.85 5.59
N GLY A 312 9.58 4.64 6.14
CA GLY A 312 8.63 3.66 5.70
C GLY A 312 7.39 3.52 6.58
N VAL A 313 6.34 2.99 5.99
CA VAL A 313 5.13 2.56 6.69
C VAL A 313 4.72 1.16 6.24
N ASN A 314 4.09 0.40 7.14
CA ASN A 314 3.41 -0.83 6.81
C ASN A 314 1.98 -0.52 6.35
N LEU A 315 1.47 -1.22 5.34
CA LEU A 315 0.10 -1.08 4.83
C LEU A 315 -0.56 -2.44 4.65
N HIS A 316 -1.76 -2.59 5.21
CA HIS A 316 -2.69 -3.65 4.81
C HIS A 316 -3.42 -3.28 3.52
N HIS A 317 -4.03 -4.26 2.87
CA HIS A 317 -4.59 -4.12 1.52
C HIS A 317 -6.05 -3.63 1.49
N ASP A 318 -6.73 -3.42 2.63
CA ASP A 318 -8.11 -2.91 2.63
C ASP A 318 -8.20 -1.42 2.26
N GLY A 319 -9.31 -1.05 1.63
CA GLY A 319 -9.63 0.32 1.21
C GLY A 319 -10.59 1.05 2.16
N GLY A 320 -10.74 0.63 3.42
CA GLY A 320 -11.75 1.18 4.33
C GLY A 320 -13.17 0.86 3.85
N ALA A 321 -14.02 1.87 3.63
CA ALA A 321 -15.41 1.69 3.23
C ALA A 321 -15.65 0.85 1.95
N VAL A 322 -14.63 0.59 1.16
CA VAL A 322 -14.72 -0.26 -0.05
C VAL A 322 -14.20 -1.69 0.17
N GLY A 323 -13.81 -2.03 1.39
CA GLY A 323 -13.30 -3.37 1.74
C GLY A 323 -12.02 -3.72 1.00
N ALA A 324 -11.88 -4.99 0.58
CA ALA A 324 -10.70 -5.48 -0.16
C ALA A 324 -10.80 -5.26 -1.68
N ALA A 325 -11.98 -4.99 -2.23
CA ALA A 325 -12.18 -4.67 -3.66
C ALA A 325 -11.89 -3.18 -3.93
N VAL A 326 -10.63 -2.79 -3.83
CA VAL A 326 -10.20 -1.39 -3.77
C VAL A 326 -10.06 -0.77 -5.16
N PRO A 327 -10.82 0.28 -5.51
CA PRO A 327 -10.57 1.06 -6.73
C PRO A 327 -9.18 1.70 -6.70
N GLU A 328 -8.47 1.73 -7.83
CA GLU A 328 -7.10 2.25 -7.93
C GLU A 328 -6.96 3.67 -7.32
N ARG A 329 -7.96 4.55 -7.55
CA ARG A 329 -7.94 5.91 -7.00
C ARG A 329 -7.93 5.99 -5.47
N VAL A 330 -8.49 5.01 -4.78
CA VAL A 330 -8.46 4.96 -3.30
C VAL A 330 -7.01 4.79 -2.84
N TRP A 331 -6.25 3.89 -3.47
CA TRP A 331 -4.82 3.72 -3.21
C TRP A 331 -4.02 4.96 -3.60
N GLU A 332 -4.25 5.50 -4.81
CA GLU A 332 -3.54 6.70 -5.28
C GLU A 332 -3.68 7.86 -4.30
N ARG A 333 -4.92 8.18 -3.84
CA ARG A 333 -5.16 9.22 -2.84
C ARG A 333 -4.44 8.96 -1.52
N ARG A 334 -4.45 7.72 -1.04
CA ARG A 334 -3.75 7.33 0.19
C ARG A 334 -2.24 7.54 0.04
N LEU A 335 -1.66 7.10 -1.07
CA LEU A 335 -0.24 7.29 -1.39
C LEU A 335 0.14 8.78 -1.53
N GLU A 336 -0.72 9.61 -2.15
CA GLU A 336 -0.53 11.07 -2.21
C GLU A 336 -0.41 11.68 -0.80
N ILE A 337 -1.28 11.27 0.12
CA ILE A 337 -1.26 11.77 1.51
C ILE A 337 -0.01 11.27 2.24
N LEU A 338 0.36 9.99 2.11
CA LEU A 338 1.57 9.43 2.70
C LEU A 338 2.83 10.15 2.21
N LYS A 339 2.93 10.38 0.89
CA LYS A 339 4.05 11.11 0.29
C LYS A 339 4.14 12.56 0.79
N SER A 340 2.99 13.24 0.94
CA SER A 340 2.94 14.60 1.49
C SER A 340 3.36 14.67 2.97
N GLY A 341 3.37 13.54 3.67
CA GLY A 341 3.91 13.36 5.02
C GLY A 341 5.41 13.04 5.07
N GLY A 342 6.09 12.98 3.91
CA GLY A 342 7.52 12.65 3.83
C GLY A 342 7.81 11.14 3.78
N CYS A 343 6.77 10.29 3.71
CA CYS A 343 6.93 8.86 3.52
C CYS A 343 7.52 8.56 2.13
N ASN A 344 8.55 7.71 2.05
CA ASN A 344 9.20 7.32 0.81
C ASN A 344 9.27 5.80 0.60
N ALA A 345 8.82 5.01 1.57
CA ALA A 345 8.91 3.56 1.51
C ALA A 345 7.64 2.89 2.08
N ILE A 346 7.27 1.73 1.55
CA ILE A 346 6.11 0.95 1.96
C ILE A 346 6.50 -0.52 2.09
N ARG A 347 6.03 -1.17 3.17
CA ARG A 347 6.03 -2.63 3.29
C ARG A 347 4.60 -3.13 3.14
N THR A 348 4.39 -4.10 2.25
CA THR A 348 3.07 -4.68 1.97
C THR A 348 2.75 -5.77 3.00
N ALA A 349 2.17 -5.35 4.11
CA ALA A 349 1.90 -6.21 5.26
C ALA A 349 0.63 -7.06 5.06
N HIS A 350 0.65 -8.37 5.21
CA HIS A 350 1.76 -9.30 5.18
C HIS A 350 1.45 -10.30 4.07
N ASN A 351 1.31 -9.80 2.84
CA ASN A 351 0.85 -10.56 1.69
C ASN A 351 1.17 -9.83 0.36
N PRO A 352 1.22 -10.54 -0.77
CA PRO A 352 1.40 -9.92 -2.08
C PRO A 352 0.34 -8.85 -2.36
N PRO A 353 0.72 -7.63 -2.77
CA PRO A 353 -0.20 -6.54 -3.05
C PRO A 353 -0.98 -6.75 -4.36
N ALA A 354 -1.95 -5.89 -4.63
CA ALA A 354 -2.57 -5.78 -5.94
C ALA A 354 -1.54 -5.26 -6.97
N PRO A 355 -1.54 -5.75 -8.23
CA PRO A 355 -0.61 -5.27 -9.26
C PRO A 355 -0.66 -3.76 -9.45
N GLU A 356 -1.85 -3.17 -9.52
CA GLU A 356 -2.06 -1.72 -9.69
C GLU A 356 -1.52 -0.88 -8.53
N PHE A 357 -1.37 -1.46 -7.34
CA PHE A 357 -0.72 -0.78 -6.21
C PHE A 357 0.78 -0.56 -6.48
N LEU A 358 1.45 -1.55 -7.06
CA LEU A 358 2.86 -1.43 -7.44
C LEU A 358 3.05 -0.48 -8.63
N ASP A 359 2.13 -0.51 -9.61
CA ASP A 359 2.11 0.48 -10.70
C ASP A 359 2.02 1.92 -10.17
N LEU A 360 1.22 2.15 -9.11
CA LEU A 360 1.15 3.44 -8.42
C LEU A 360 2.46 3.78 -7.73
N CYS A 361 3.08 2.83 -7.01
CA CYS A 361 4.38 3.03 -6.36
C CYS A 361 5.47 3.40 -7.37
N ASP A 362 5.48 2.74 -8.55
CA ASP A 362 6.39 3.06 -9.64
C ASP A 362 6.21 4.50 -10.16
N ARG A 363 4.96 4.90 -10.42
CA ARG A 363 4.64 6.24 -10.95
C ARG A 363 4.84 7.37 -9.94
N MET A 364 4.68 7.07 -8.65
CA MET A 364 4.74 8.06 -7.59
C MET A 364 6.12 8.11 -6.89
N GLY A 365 7.03 7.20 -7.21
CA GLY A 365 8.37 7.17 -6.62
C GLY A 365 8.36 6.74 -5.15
N PHE A 366 7.86 5.54 -4.86
CA PHE A 366 8.01 4.86 -3.57
C PHE A 366 8.98 3.69 -3.68
N LEU A 367 9.68 3.39 -2.59
CA LEU A 367 10.42 2.14 -2.41
C LEU A 367 9.47 1.11 -1.79
N VAL A 368 9.51 -0.13 -2.26
CA VAL A 368 8.62 -1.18 -1.75
C VAL A 368 9.42 -2.37 -1.24
N MET A 369 9.11 -2.77 -0.01
CA MET A 369 9.42 -4.08 0.53
C MET A 369 8.20 -4.96 0.27
N ASP A 370 8.30 -5.84 -0.71
CA ASP A 370 7.18 -6.70 -1.15
C ASP A 370 7.19 -8.00 -0.37
N GLU A 371 6.09 -8.26 0.37
CA GLU A 371 6.04 -9.35 1.34
C GLU A 371 5.07 -10.46 0.94
N ALA A 372 5.53 -11.71 1.12
CA ALA A 372 4.81 -12.90 0.68
C ALA A 372 3.87 -13.48 1.73
N PHE A 373 4.36 -13.71 2.98
CA PHE A 373 3.67 -14.56 3.95
C PHE A 373 3.71 -14.02 5.38
N ASP A 374 2.66 -14.31 6.16
CA ASP A 374 2.60 -14.04 7.61
C ASP A 374 2.93 -15.29 8.45
N GLN A 375 2.91 -16.47 7.89
CA GLN A 375 3.20 -17.75 8.54
C GLN A 375 3.74 -18.76 7.55
N TRP A 376 4.53 -19.72 8.07
CA TRP A 376 5.11 -20.81 7.28
C TRP A 376 4.58 -22.17 7.75
N ILE A 377 5.47 -23.03 8.25
CA ILE A 377 5.17 -24.41 8.69
C ILE A 377 4.31 -24.39 9.96
N ASN A 378 4.63 -23.49 10.89
CA ASN A 378 3.95 -23.33 12.17
C ASN A 378 2.95 -22.16 12.12
N GLY A 379 1.66 -22.48 12.12
CA GLY A 379 0.59 -21.48 11.99
C GLY A 379 0.45 -20.56 13.20
N LYS A 380 -0.02 -19.35 12.97
CA LYS A 380 -0.45 -18.39 13.99
C LYS A 380 -1.91 -18.60 14.36
N ASN A 381 -2.71 -19.02 13.40
CA ASN A 381 -4.13 -19.31 13.53
C ASN A 381 -4.44 -20.74 13.10
N LYS A 382 -5.65 -21.23 13.48
CA LYS A 382 -6.04 -22.61 13.24
C LYS A 382 -6.18 -22.96 11.75
N GLN A 383 -6.62 -22.02 10.93
CA GLN A 383 -6.99 -22.23 9.52
C GLN A 383 -6.16 -21.39 8.56
N ASP A 384 -4.97 -20.90 8.98
CA ASP A 384 -4.14 -20.03 8.16
C ASP A 384 -3.26 -20.79 7.14
N TYR A 385 -2.38 -20.09 6.46
CA TYR A 385 -1.59 -20.59 5.35
C TYR A 385 -0.67 -21.78 5.71
N HIS A 386 -0.35 -22.01 6.98
CA HIS A 386 0.49 -23.14 7.40
C HIS A 386 -0.05 -24.50 6.93
N LEU A 387 -1.38 -24.61 6.75
CA LEU A 387 -2.02 -25.84 6.23
C LEU A 387 -1.61 -26.17 4.79
N TYR A 388 -1.21 -25.14 4.04
CA TYR A 388 -0.88 -25.24 2.61
C TYR A 388 0.61 -25.05 2.33
N TYR A 389 1.39 -24.49 3.28
CA TYR A 389 2.76 -24.08 3.11
C TYR A 389 3.63 -25.14 2.41
N ARG A 390 3.65 -26.37 2.90
CA ARG A 390 4.54 -27.43 2.39
C ARG A 390 4.33 -27.75 0.91
N GLU A 391 3.12 -27.59 0.40
CA GLU A 391 2.76 -27.90 -0.99
C GLU A 391 2.80 -26.67 -1.89
N TRP A 392 2.51 -25.47 -1.33
CA TRP A 392 2.18 -24.29 -2.13
C TRP A 392 3.18 -23.15 -2.06
N HIS A 393 4.08 -23.10 -1.06
CA HIS A 393 4.98 -21.94 -0.84
C HIS A 393 5.83 -21.60 -2.05
N GLU A 394 6.40 -22.59 -2.77
CA GLU A 394 7.21 -22.33 -3.96
C GLU A 394 6.38 -21.71 -5.10
N ARG A 395 5.15 -22.20 -5.31
CA ARG A 395 4.24 -21.66 -6.34
C ARG A 395 3.82 -20.23 -6.02
N ASP A 396 3.40 -19.99 -4.78
CA ASP A 396 2.91 -18.70 -4.33
C ASP A 396 4.02 -17.64 -4.30
N LEU A 397 5.19 -17.98 -3.75
CA LEU A 397 6.36 -17.10 -3.75
C LEU A 397 6.86 -16.82 -5.17
N SER A 398 6.92 -17.85 -6.02
CA SER A 398 7.32 -17.68 -7.41
C SER A 398 6.34 -16.81 -8.21
N ALA A 399 5.04 -16.92 -7.94
CA ALA A 399 4.01 -16.08 -8.55
C ALA A 399 4.22 -14.61 -8.18
N MET A 400 4.47 -14.28 -6.91
CA MET A 400 4.77 -12.93 -6.45
C MET A 400 6.03 -12.39 -7.13
N VAL A 401 7.17 -13.08 -6.98
CA VAL A 401 8.45 -12.58 -7.50
C VAL A 401 8.41 -12.42 -9.02
N LYS A 402 7.89 -13.38 -9.78
CA LYS A 402 7.83 -13.27 -11.26
C LYS A 402 6.91 -12.16 -11.72
N ARG A 403 5.77 -11.94 -11.03
CA ARG A 403 4.82 -10.87 -11.33
C ARG A 403 5.44 -9.50 -11.10
N ASP A 404 6.17 -9.35 -9.96
CA ASP A 404 6.51 -8.04 -9.42
C ASP A 404 7.96 -7.59 -9.68
N ARG A 405 8.86 -8.49 -10.17
CA ARG A 405 10.29 -8.20 -10.37
C ARG A 405 10.60 -7.11 -11.40
N ASN A 406 9.64 -6.71 -12.25
CA ASN A 406 9.82 -5.62 -13.21
C ASN A 406 9.48 -4.24 -12.64
N HIS A 407 8.89 -4.15 -11.43
CA HIS A 407 8.59 -2.87 -10.78
C HIS A 407 9.88 -2.23 -10.24
N PRO A 408 10.26 -1.03 -10.70
CA PRO A 408 11.43 -0.32 -10.16
C PRO A 408 11.24 0.11 -8.70
N SER A 409 10.01 0.28 -8.22
CA SER A 409 9.69 0.58 -6.83
C SER A 409 10.05 -0.57 -5.88
N VAL A 410 9.91 -1.83 -6.30
CA VAL A 410 10.29 -2.99 -5.49
C VAL A 410 11.80 -3.03 -5.35
N VAL A 411 12.30 -2.95 -4.11
CA VAL A 411 13.74 -2.92 -3.82
C VAL A 411 14.21 -4.09 -2.97
N MET A 412 13.31 -4.76 -2.23
CA MET A 412 13.65 -5.98 -1.49
C MET A 412 12.43 -6.91 -1.42
N TRP A 413 12.70 -8.20 -1.30
CA TRP A 413 11.71 -9.24 -1.08
C TRP A 413 11.62 -9.56 0.40
N SER A 414 10.42 -9.67 0.96
CA SER A 414 10.20 -10.16 2.31
C SER A 414 9.45 -11.49 2.28
N ILE A 415 10.06 -12.53 2.85
CA ILE A 415 9.51 -13.90 2.78
C ILE A 415 8.66 -14.28 3.99
N GLY A 416 8.61 -13.43 5.02
CA GLY A 416 7.81 -13.73 6.20
C GLY A 416 7.71 -12.61 7.21
N ASN A 417 6.65 -12.66 8.02
CA ASN A 417 6.42 -11.77 9.13
C ASN A 417 6.25 -12.53 10.44
N GLU A 418 7.04 -12.21 11.46
CA GLU A 418 6.92 -12.75 12.83
C GLU A 418 6.60 -14.26 12.87
N ILE A 419 7.24 -15.00 11.99
CA ILE A 419 6.95 -16.42 11.81
C ILE A 419 7.37 -17.22 13.03
N ARG A 420 6.56 -18.21 13.42
CA ARG A 420 6.87 -19.06 14.58
C ARG A 420 8.08 -19.97 14.35
N ASP A 421 8.42 -20.17 13.08
CA ASP A 421 9.54 -21.02 12.66
C ASP A 421 10.92 -20.43 12.94
N GLN A 422 11.03 -19.17 13.39
CA GLN A 422 12.29 -18.53 13.80
C GLN A 422 13.09 -19.35 14.83
N ARG A 423 12.42 -20.27 15.54
CA ARG A 423 13.01 -21.09 16.61
C ARG A 423 12.81 -22.59 16.41
N SER A 424 12.14 -22.99 15.33
CA SER A 424 11.91 -24.39 15.02
C SER A 424 13.13 -25.03 14.35
N GLU A 425 13.27 -26.34 14.43
CA GLU A 425 14.33 -27.09 13.76
C GLU A 425 14.24 -26.98 12.22
N GLU A 426 13.04 -26.84 11.68
CA GLU A 426 12.79 -26.76 10.23
C GLU A 426 12.96 -25.33 9.70
N GLY A 427 12.86 -24.31 10.56
CA GLY A 427 12.87 -22.89 10.17
C GLY A 427 14.09 -22.45 9.35
N PRO A 428 15.31 -22.78 9.75
CA PRO A 428 16.52 -22.43 8.97
C PRO A 428 16.50 -22.99 7.55
N GLY A 429 16.07 -24.26 7.40
CA GLY A 429 15.93 -24.91 6.09
C GLY A 429 14.87 -24.24 5.22
N ALA A 430 13.71 -23.95 5.78
CA ALA A 430 12.63 -23.24 5.07
C ALA A 430 13.04 -21.83 4.65
N ALA A 431 13.76 -21.09 5.51
CA ALA A 431 14.29 -19.77 5.16
C ALA A 431 15.28 -19.85 3.98
N ALA A 432 16.25 -20.75 4.05
CA ALA A 432 17.24 -20.94 2.99
C ALA A 432 16.60 -21.35 1.66
N GLU A 433 15.58 -22.21 1.66
CA GLU A 433 14.82 -22.60 0.47
C GLU A 433 14.11 -21.39 -0.17
N MET A 434 13.37 -20.60 0.62
CA MET A 434 12.65 -19.45 0.08
C MET A 434 13.59 -18.35 -0.41
N ILE A 435 14.72 -18.11 0.27
CA ILE A 435 15.77 -17.20 -0.20
C ILE A 435 16.30 -17.67 -1.56
N ALA A 436 16.60 -18.98 -1.70
CA ALA A 436 17.06 -19.55 -2.95
C ALA A 436 16.03 -19.43 -4.09
N ILE A 437 14.73 -19.56 -3.79
CA ILE A 437 13.64 -19.33 -4.77
C ILE A 437 13.67 -17.87 -5.24
N CYS A 438 13.76 -16.90 -4.33
CA CYS A 438 13.84 -15.49 -4.69
C CYS A 438 15.05 -15.19 -5.58
N HIS A 439 16.24 -15.60 -5.18
CA HIS A 439 17.48 -15.34 -5.95
C HIS A 439 17.54 -16.08 -7.29
N ARG A 440 16.93 -17.26 -7.41
CA ARG A 440 16.77 -17.95 -8.69
C ARG A 440 15.93 -17.16 -9.69
N LEU A 441 14.89 -16.45 -9.19
CA LEU A 441 13.93 -15.71 -10.03
C LEU A 441 14.33 -14.26 -10.24
N ASP A 442 15.05 -13.68 -9.30
CA ASP A 442 15.55 -12.30 -9.32
C ASP A 442 16.91 -12.20 -8.62
N ASP A 443 17.94 -12.06 -9.42
CA ASP A 443 19.34 -11.93 -8.97
C ASP A 443 19.75 -10.48 -8.65
N THR A 444 18.81 -9.56 -8.52
CA THR A 444 19.07 -8.11 -8.36
C THR A 444 18.68 -7.55 -7.00
N ARG A 445 17.80 -8.21 -6.26
CA ARG A 445 17.27 -7.75 -4.97
C ARG A 445 17.64 -8.71 -3.86
N LEU A 446 17.87 -8.13 -2.67
CA LEU A 446 18.09 -8.89 -1.44
C LEU A 446 16.75 -9.29 -0.80
N VAL A 447 16.84 -10.31 0.06
CA VAL A 447 15.71 -10.93 0.75
C VAL A 447 15.74 -10.59 2.25
N THR A 448 14.58 -10.44 2.86
CA THR A 448 14.42 -10.21 4.31
C THR A 448 13.24 -10.97 4.87
N SER A 449 13.08 -10.94 6.18
CA SER A 449 11.85 -11.26 6.91
C SER A 449 11.71 -10.37 8.14
N GLY A 450 10.47 -10.12 8.58
CA GLY A 450 10.21 -9.38 9.81
C GLY A 450 10.37 -10.28 11.03
N ASN A 451 11.40 -10.06 11.87
CA ASN A 451 11.71 -10.93 13.01
C ASN A 451 11.50 -10.19 14.34
N ASP A 452 10.59 -10.69 15.17
CA ASP A 452 10.19 -10.09 16.45
C ASP A 452 10.89 -10.70 17.68
N GLU A 453 11.67 -11.76 17.47
CA GLU A 453 12.23 -12.56 18.57
C GLU A 453 13.76 -12.43 18.71
N ILE A 454 14.45 -11.62 17.89
CA ILE A 454 15.93 -11.55 17.86
C ILE A 454 16.53 -11.26 19.24
N ALA A 455 15.87 -10.42 20.05
CA ALA A 455 16.34 -10.07 21.39
C ALA A 455 15.36 -10.42 22.51
N SER A 456 14.45 -11.34 22.26
CA SER A 456 13.47 -11.82 23.25
C SER A 456 14.11 -12.74 24.31
N ASN A 457 13.31 -13.18 25.30
CA ASN A 457 13.73 -14.18 26.27
C ASN A 457 13.95 -15.57 25.64
N SER A 458 13.34 -15.82 24.49
CA SER A 458 13.54 -17.02 23.67
C SER A 458 13.93 -16.55 22.26
N PRO A 459 15.21 -16.21 22.06
CA PRO A 459 15.62 -15.51 20.83
C PRO A 459 15.49 -16.38 19.57
N THR A 460 15.39 -15.70 18.45
CA THR A 460 15.51 -16.32 17.10
C THR A 460 16.81 -17.14 17.05
N SER A 461 16.75 -18.35 16.47
CA SER A 461 17.93 -19.21 16.42
C SER A 461 19.04 -18.58 15.58
N PRO A 462 20.32 -18.75 15.98
CA PRO A 462 21.45 -18.26 15.17
C PRO A 462 21.47 -18.86 13.77
N GLU A 463 21.07 -20.11 13.61
CA GLU A 463 21.00 -20.84 12.33
C GLU A 463 19.94 -20.21 11.40
N PHE A 464 18.80 -19.78 11.95
CA PHE A 464 17.78 -19.07 11.18
C PHE A 464 18.32 -17.73 10.66
N LEU A 465 18.97 -16.95 11.53
CA LEU A 465 19.57 -15.67 11.13
C LEU A 465 20.72 -15.84 10.14
N ALA A 466 21.47 -16.95 10.22
CA ALA A 466 22.57 -17.27 9.31
C ALA A 466 22.07 -17.48 7.87
N ALA A 467 20.82 -17.92 7.67
CA ALA A 467 20.23 -18.05 6.34
C ALA A 467 20.20 -16.70 5.60
N PHE A 468 20.14 -15.57 6.32
CA PHE A 468 20.11 -14.21 5.77
C PHE A 468 21.50 -13.52 5.79
N GLU A 469 22.61 -14.25 5.95
CA GLU A 469 23.94 -13.65 6.10
C GLU A 469 24.33 -12.73 4.93
N ASN A 470 23.98 -13.11 3.71
CA ASN A 470 24.23 -12.31 2.49
C ASN A 470 23.09 -11.36 2.12
N ASP A 471 22.00 -11.42 2.83
CA ASP A 471 20.76 -10.69 2.64
C ASP A 471 20.55 -9.61 3.72
N ILE A 472 19.33 -9.37 4.15
CA ILE A 472 18.98 -8.30 5.10
C ILE A 472 18.29 -8.92 6.32
N ILE A 473 18.74 -8.54 7.52
CA ILE A 473 18.05 -8.88 8.76
C ILE A 473 16.98 -7.81 9.06
N GLY A 474 15.73 -8.23 9.04
CA GLY A 474 14.59 -7.40 9.42
C GLY A 474 14.31 -7.50 10.93
N TYR A 475 14.08 -6.36 11.55
CA TYR A 475 13.80 -6.24 12.98
C TYR A 475 12.39 -5.71 13.19
N ASN A 476 11.49 -6.53 13.75
CA ASN A 476 10.21 -6.04 14.21
C ASN A 476 10.33 -5.51 15.64
N TYR A 477 9.86 -4.28 15.85
CA TYR A 477 9.79 -3.58 17.14
C TYR A 477 11.11 -3.53 17.93
N PRO A 478 12.24 -3.07 17.34
CA PRO A 478 13.50 -2.93 18.07
C PRO A 478 13.35 -2.02 19.30
N ASP A 479 12.39 -1.11 19.28
CA ASP A 479 12.03 -0.21 20.37
C ASP A 479 11.40 -0.92 21.58
N ARG A 480 10.87 -2.15 21.42
CA ARG A 480 10.28 -2.94 22.52
C ARG A 480 11.29 -3.83 23.23
N TRP A 481 12.53 -3.93 22.78
CA TRP A 481 13.51 -4.88 23.29
C TRP A 481 14.26 -4.36 24.53
N ARG A 482 13.54 -3.65 25.40
CA ARG A 482 13.94 -3.25 26.76
C ARG A 482 15.34 -2.58 26.80
N THR A 483 16.27 -3.13 27.60
CA THR A 483 17.63 -2.60 27.80
C THR A 483 18.47 -2.49 26.53
N ARG A 484 18.10 -3.15 25.45
CA ARG A 484 18.88 -3.14 24.19
C ARG A 484 18.40 -2.13 23.16
N ARG A 485 17.20 -1.56 23.31
CA ARG A 485 16.55 -0.76 22.25
C ARG A 485 17.40 0.36 21.66
N GLU A 486 18.13 1.09 22.51
CA GLU A 486 18.92 2.24 22.07
C GLU A 486 20.32 1.87 21.58
N VAL A 487 20.83 0.74 22.00
CA VAL A 487 22.18 0.26 21.67
C VAL A 487 22.19 -0.94 20.74
N LEU A 488 20.99 -1.44 20.37
CA LEU A 488 20.82 -2.66 19.58
C LEU A 488 21.64 -2.65 18.29
N TYR A 489 21.47 -1.60 17.47
CA TYR A 489 22.17 -1.52 16.20
C TYR A 489 23.69 -1.46 16.37
N ALA A 490 24.18 -0.72 17.38
CA ALA A 490 25.61 -0.63 17.68
C ALA A 490 26.18 -1.96 18.16
N ILE A 491 25.46 -2.67 19.06
CA ILE A 491 25.86 -3.98 19.55
C ILE A 491 25.89 -4.99 18.40
N ASP A 492 24.85 -5.03 17.60
CA ASP A 492 24.77 -5.96 16.48
C ASP A 492 25.82 -5.67 15.41
N LYS A 493 26.12 -4.39 15.13
CA LYS A 493 27.20 -4.02 14.22
C LYS A 493 28.57 -4.48 14.73
N THR A 494 28.77 -4.44 16.04
CA THR A 494 30.03 -4.92 16.67
C THR A 494 30.16 -6.44 16.62
N ASN A 495 29.06 -7.14 16.95
CA ASN A 495 29.05 -8.60 17.04
C ASN A 495 28.90 -9.28 15.67
N TYR A 496 28.23 -8.61 14.73
CA TYR A 496 27.90 -9.12 13.40
C TYR A 496 28.18 -8.04 12.33
N PRO A 497 29.44 -7.72 12.05
CA PRO A 497 29.83 -6.57 11.23
C PRO A 497 29.31 -6.64 9.78
N ASN A 498 29.02 -7.86 9.30
CA ASN A 498 28.53 -8.12 7.94
C ASN A 498 27.00 -8.07 7.80
N ARG A 499 26.25 -7.85 8.89
CA ARG A 499 24.80 -7.74 8.82
C ARG A 499 24.35 -6.42 8.18
N ARG A 500 23.40 -6.52 7.25
CA ARG A 500 22.59 -5.41 6.79
C ARG A 500 21.31 -5.41 7.61
N VAL A 501 20.87 -4.25 8.07
CA VAL A 501 19.76 -4.17 9.03
C VAL A 501 18.70 -3.15 8.60
N VAL A 502 17.44 -3.51 8.80
CA VAL A 502 16.27 -2.65 8.59
C VAL A 502 15.24 -2.90 9.71
N ALA A 503 14.59 -1.87 10.22
CA ALA A 503 13.41 -2.06 11.08
C ALA A 503 12.19 -2.31 10.19
N THR A 504 11.75 -3.56 10.11
CA THR A 504 10.61 -3.98 9.28
C THR A 504 9.27 -3.60 9.88
N GLU A 505 9.20 -3.53 11.21
CA GLU A 505 8.10 -2.93 11.95
C GLU A 505 8.62 -2.17 13.15
N SER A 506 7.93 -1.10 13.50
CA SER A 506 8.23 -0.31 14.67
C SER A 506 6.97 0.38 15.22
N THR A 507 6.99 0.71 16.52
CA THR A 507 5.83 1.32 17.18
C THR A 507 5.50 2.68 16.54
N GLY A 508 4.25 2.86 16.14
CA GLY A 508 3.68 4.13 15.73
C GLY A 508 3.01 4.86 16.89
N LEU A 509 2.59 6.09 16.65
CA LEU A 509 1.73 6.87 17.54
C LEU A 509 0.27 6.59 17.18
N GLY A 510 -0.25 5.45 17.64
CA GLY A 510 -1.63 5.05 17.40
C GLY A 510 -2.62 5.87 18.24
N GLY A 511 -3.91 5.68 17.95
CA GLY A 511 -5.02 6.27 18.68
C GLY A 511 -6.10 6.83 17.75
N PRO A 512 -7.27 7.18 18.29
CA PRO A 512 -8.34 7.80 17.52
C PRO A 512 -7.98 9.24 17.15
N ARG A 513 -8.47 9.70 15.99
CA ARG A 513 -8.24 11.05 15.50
C ARG A 513 -8.87 12.09 16.43
N ARG A 514 -8.03 13.01 16.98
CA ARG A 514 -8.43 14.16 17.82
C ARG A 514 -9.35 13.83 19.00
N GLN A 515 -9.26 12.63 19.55
CA GLN A 515 -9.97 12.22 20.75
C GLN A 515 -9.01 12.29 21.95
N TYR A 516 -9.14 13.34 22.71
CA TYR A 516 -8.29 13.59 23.88
C TYR A 516 -9.09 13.45 25.18
N GLN A 517 -8.40 13.11 26.24
CA GLN A 517 -8.86 13.34 27.61
C GLN A 517 -8.25 14.65 28.11
N TRP A 518 -8.86 15.25 29.11
CA TRP A 518 -8.32 16.47 29.72
C TRP A 518 -6.86 16.30 30.11
N PRO A 519 -5.89 16.98 29.44
CA PRO A 519 -4.46 16.69 29.65
C PRO A 519 -3.93 17.22 30.97
N GLY A 520 -4.57 18.25 31.55
CA GLY A 520 -4.17 18.85 32.83
C GLY A 520 -4.28 17.91 34.05
N THR A 521 -4.98 16.76 33.89
CA THR A 521 -5.08 15.76 34.96
C THR A 521 -4.03 14.67 34.86
N MET A 522 -3.18 14.70 33.82
CA MET A 522 -2.12 13.72 33.62
C MET A 522 -0.92 14.06 34.51
N PRO A 523 -0.45 13.13 35.33
CA PRO A 523 0.85 13.32 35.92
C PRO A 523 1.88 13.37 34.76
N PRO A 524 2.92 14.25 34.87
CA PRO A 524 4.03 14.23 33.95
C PRO A 524 4.55 12.78 33.84
N PRO A 525 4.97 12.32 32.66
CA PRO A 525 5.59 11.01 32.53
C PRO A 525 6.74 10.93 33.52
N GLN A 526 6.59 10.08 34.54
CA GLN A 526 7.67 9.84 35.48
C GLN A 526 8.70 9.02 34.76
N LEU A 527 9.73 9.70 34.31
CA LEU A 527 10.94 9.10 33.77
C LEU A 527 11.65 8.45 34.96
N GLY A 528 11.42 7.18 35.17
CA GLY A 528 11.99 6.49 36.34
C GLY A 528 13.45 6.19 36.17
N ALA A 529 14.14 6.21 37.27
CA ALA A 529 15.53 5.80 37.42
C ALA A 529 15.70 4.28 37.44
N GLY A 530 15.14 3.55 36.51
CA GLY A 530 15.23 2.11 36.44
C GLY A 530 16.08 1.64 35.27
N ALA A 531 17.27 1.16 35.54
CA ALA A 531 18.24 0.81 34.52
C ALA A 531 17.87 -0.43 33.71
N ASP A 532 17.14 -1.36 34.29
CA ASP A 532 16.98 -2.69 33.72
C ASP A 532 15.59 -2.88 33.11
N GLY A 533 15.50 -2.67 31.81
CA GLY A 533 14.28 -2.94 31.05
C GLY A 533 13.19 -1.90 31.29
N PHE A 534 13.58 -0.68 31.49
CA PHE A 534 12.66 0.43 31.64
C PHE A 534 11.84 0.65 30.34
N SER A 535 10.56 0.38 30.43
CA SER A 535 9.58 0.94 29.49
C SER A 535 8.89 2.09 30.19
N PRO A 536 8.89 3.33 29.63
CA PRO A 536 8.12 4.42 30.18
C PRO A 536 6.65 4.05 30.41
N GLN A 537 6.10 3.17 29.59
CA GLN A 537 4.75 2.64 29.76
C GLN A 537 4.53 1.86 31.05
N GLN A 538 5.56 1.21 31.60
CA GLN A 538 5.43 0.41 32.84
C GLN A 538 5.34 1.27 34.10
N GLN A 539 5.74 2.53 34.03
CA GLN A 539 5.72 3.45 35.17
C GLN A 539 4.48 4.31 35.25
N LEU A 540 3.72 4.42 34.16
CA LEU A 540 2.40 5.05 34.24
C LEU A 540 1.44 4.15 35.04
N PRO A 541 0.65 4.70 35.96
CA PRO A 541 -0.42 3.95 36.59
C PRO A 541 -1.25 3.21 35.54
N PRO A 542 -1.74 1.98 35.82
CA PRO A 542 -2.44 1.16 34.82
C PRO A 542 -3.59 1.88 34.09
N ARG A 543 -4.26 2.82 34.76
CA ARG A 543 -5.33 3.66 34.18
C ARG A 543 -4.83 4.59 33.07
N PHE A 544 -3.55 4.93 33.04
CA PHE A 544 -2.94 5.84 32.05
C PHE A 544 -2.23 5.10 30.91
N ARG A 545 -1.92 3.80 31.05
CA ARG A 545 -1.16 3.03 30.07
C ARG A 545 -1.85 2.84 28.73
N ARG A 546 -3.19 2.88 28.69
CA ARG A 546 -3.98 2.62 27.48
C ARG A 546 -4.91 3.75 27.04
N ARG A 547 -5.17 4.73 27.88
CA ARG A 547 -6.22 5.74 27.65
C ARG A 547 -5.72 7.14 27.27
N ASN A 548 -4.46 7.44 27.52
CA ASN A 548 -3.90 8.78 27.31
C ASN A 548 -2.97 8.82 26.09
N ARG A 549 -3.48 8.46 24.93
CA ARG A 549 -2.78 8.50 23.66
C ARG A 549 -2.90 9.86 22.95
N GLY A 550 -3.12 10.92 23.64
CA GLY A 550 -3.51 12.17 23.02
C GLY A 550 -2.47 13.29 23.05
N LEU A 551 -1.57 13.29 24.02
CA LEU A 551 -0.52 14.28 24.12
C LEU A 551 0.82 13.57 24.33
N ILE A 552 1.63 13.98 25.28
CA ILE A 552 2.92 13.34 25.47
C ILE A 552 2.72 12.03 26.22
N SER A 553 2.67 10.93 25.46
CA SER A 553 2.66 9.60 26.01
C SER A 553 4.07 9.00 26.04
N SER A 554 4.26 7.95 26.84
CA SER A 554 5.48 7.17 26.81
C SER A 554 5.77 6.56 25.43
N GLU A 555 4.71 6.24 24.67
CA GLU A 555 4.84 5.75 23.29
C GLU A 555 5.48 6.80 22.37
N MET A 556 5.17 8.08 22.56
CA MET A 556 5.78 9.17 21.81
C MET A 556 7.28 9.28 22.06
N ILE A 557 7.68 9.18 23.32
CA ILE A 557 9.10 9.18 23.69
C ILE A 557 9.84 7.98 23.05
N ASP A 558 9.19 6.81 23.04
CA ASP A 558 9.77 5.61 22.40
C ASP A 558 9.94 5.80 20.89
N VAL A 559 8.98 6.43 20.22
CA VAL A 559 9.04 6.73 18.77
C VAL A 559 10.13 7.76 18.46
N GLU A 560 10.24 8.81 19.27
CA GLU A 560 11.30 9.83 19.14
C GLU A 560 12.68 9.21 19.28
N HIS A 561 12.90 8.39 20.31
CA HIS A 561 14.15 7.67 20.53
C HIS A 561 14.50 6.76 19.37
N ARG A 562 13.54 5.97 18.91
CA ARG A 562 13.75 5.06 17.81
C ARG A 562 14.20 5.79 16.55
N TRP A 563 13.51 6.88 16.17
CA TRP A 563 13.88 7.65 15.00
C TRP A 563 15.29 8.22 15.12
N ARG A 564 15.69 8.66 16.30
CA ARG A 564 17.03 9.15 16.56
C ARG A 564 18.09 8.09 16.32
N PHE A 565 17.98 6.91 16.93
CA PHE A 565 19.00 5.89 16.72
C PHE A 565 18.93 5.24 15.32
N THR A 566 17.78 5.26 14.64
CA THR A 566 17.70 4.89 13.21
C THR A 566 18.49 5.85 12.33
N THR A 567 18.42 7.15 12.61
CA THR A 567 19.13 8.18 11.84
C THR A 567 20.57 8.40 12.28
N ALA A 568 20.94 7.99 13.48
CA ALA A 568 22.31 8.10 13.98
C ALA A 568 23.32 7.21 13.24
N TYR A 569 22.83 6.13 12.61
CA TYR A 569 23.68 5.14 11.93
C TYR A 569 23.39 5.08 10.44
N ASP A 570 24.37 5.41 9.62
CA ASP A 570 24.27 5.39 8.16
C ASP A 570 23.96 3.98 7.63
N TYR A 571 24.50 2.95 8.25
CA TYR A 571 24.31 1.55 7.84
C TYR A 571 22.90 0.98 8.12
N VAL A 572 22.07 1.63 8.93
CA VAL A 572 20.67 1.25 9.12
C VAL A 572 19.87 1.69 7.90
N ILE A 573 19.30 0.75 7.16
CA ILE A 573 18.59 0.99 5.90
C ILE A 573 17.41 1.94 6.09
N GLY A 574 16.65 1.76 7.16
CA GLY A 574 15.50 2.59 7.50
C GLY A 574 14.57 1.95 8.52
N ASP A 575 13.36 2.47 8.55
CA ASP A 575 12.34 2.13 9.54
C ASP A 575 10.96 2.11 8.87
N PHE A 576 10.17 1.07 9.14
CA PHE A 576 8.80 0.92 8.66
C PHE A 576 7.84 0.92 9.84
N MET A 577 7.15 2.02 10.05
CA MET A 577 6.23 2.21 11.17
C MET A 577 4.95 1.35 11.02
N TRP A 578 4.48 0.77 12.11
CA TRP A 578 3.19 0.11 12.22
C TRP A 578 2.11 1.09 12.73
N THR A 579 1.21 1.66 11.91
CA THR A 579 1.09 1.54 10.46
C THR A 579 0.88 2.90 9.81
N GLY A 580 0.89 2.96 8.46
CA GLY A 580 0.57 4.19 7.74
C GLY A 580 -0.90 4.59 7.87
N ILE A 581 -1.82 3.62 7.83
CA ILE A 581 -3.27 3.86 7.80
C ILE A 581 -3.94 2.88 8.76
N ASP A 582 -4.98 3.34 9.47
CA ASP A 582 -5.86 2.46 10.23
C ASP A 582 -6.51 1.42 9.29
N TYR A 583 -6.65 0.19 9.78
CA TYR A 583 -7.11 -0.93 8.99
C TYR A 583 -8.11 -1.80 9.77
N TYR A 584 -8.93 -2.57 9.05
CA TYR A 584 -9.87 -3.49 9.66
C TYR A 584 -9.17 -4.76 10.15
N GLY A 585 -9.67 -5.30 11.27
CA GLY A 585 -9.10 -6.49 11.94
C GLY A 585 -8.15 -6.14 13.07
N GLU A 586 -7.51 -7.16 13.63
CA GLU A 586 -6.61 -7.11 14.80
C GLU A 586 -7.19 -6.30 15.97
N SER A 587 -8.45 -6.52 16.28
CA SER A 587 -9.21 -5.69 17.23
C SER A 587 -10.00 -6.51 18.23
N GLY A 588 -10.51 -5.86 19.25
CA GLY A 588 -11.44 -6.41 20.24
C GLY A 588 -12.80 -5.72 20.15
N TRP A 589 -13.88 -6.48 20.39
CA TRP A 589 -15.24 -5.93 20.39
C TRP A 589 -15.39 -4.72 21.33
N PRO A 590 -16.06 -3.62 20.93
CA PRO A 590 -16.78 -3.41 19.65
C PRO A 590 -15.95 -2.76 18.54
N SER A 591 -14.63 -2.76 18.60
CA SER A 591 -13.81 -2.16 17.54
C SER A 591 -13.69 -3.14 16.36
N ARG A 592 -13.97 -2.67 15.14
CA ARG A 592 -13.80 -3.42 13.89
C ARG A 592 -12.41 -3.32 13.27
N GLY A 593 -11.51 -2.53 13.89
CA GLY A 593 -10.17 -2.36 13.34
C GLY A 593 -9.16 -1.78 14.30
N SER A 594 -7.90 -1.82 13.88
CA SER A 594 -6.76 -1.25 14.57
C SER A 594 -6.64 0.25 14.28
N GLN A 595 -6.30 1.02 15.29
CA GLN A 595 -6.06 2.47 15.20
C GLN A 595 -4.56 2.81 15.28
N SER A 596 -3.72 1.93 14.76
CA SER A 596 -2.25 2.09 14.77
C SER A 596 -1.73 3.07 13.71
N GLY A 597 -2.55 3.42 12.71
CA GLY A 597 -2.18 4.32 11.63
C GLY A 597 -1.92 5.76 12.06
N TYR A 598 -1.07 6.47 11.33
CA TYR A 598 -0.98 7.93 11.46
C TYR A 598 -1.98 8.68 10.55
N LEU A 599 -2.66 7.94 9.66
CA LEU A 599 -3.92 8.33 9.03
C LEU A 599 -5.03 7.42 9.55
N ASP A 600 -6.25 7.93 9.67
CA ASP A 600 -7.39 7.04 9.87
C ASP A 600 -7.77 6.32 8.56
N ASN A 601 -8.71 5.38 8.59
CA ASN A 601 -9.11 4.61 7.41
C ASN A 601 -9.80 5.44 6.30
N CYS A 602 -10.25 6.67 6.60
CA CYS A 602 -10.66 7.66 5.62
C CYS A 602 -9.47 8.37 4.95
N GLY A 603 -8.26 8.20 5.48
CA GLY A 603 -7.09 8.99 5.10
C GLY A 603 -7.08 10.40 5.73
N PHE A 604 -7.87 10.66 6.78
CA PHE A 604 -7.75 11.90 7.52
C PHE A 604 -6.51 11.86 8.42
N LYS A 605 -5.79 12.97 8.44
CA LYS A 605 -4.54 13.12 9.18
C LYS A 605 -4.82 13.12 10.69
N LYS A 606 -4.12 12.25 11.42
CA LYS A 606 -4.06 12.29 12.89
C LYS A 606 -2.90 13.20 13.35
N ASP A 607 -2.76 13.44 14.64
CA ASP A 607 -1.65 14.26 15.15
C ASP A 607 -0.30 13.60 14.84
N SER A 608 -0.24 12.28 14.91
CA SER A 608 0.94 11.49 14.54
C SER A 608 1.42 11.71 13.09
N TYR A 609 0.53 12.02 12.15
CA TYR A 609 0.93 12.40 10.78
C TYR A 609 1.84 13.63 10.82
N TRP A 610 1.48 14.63 11.60
CA TRP A 610 2.24 15.88 11.69
C TRP A 610 3.55 15.70 12.44
N PHE A 611 3.58 14.81 13.45
CA PHE A 611 4.82 14.42 14.08
C PHE A 611 5.79 13.80 13.06
N PHE A 612 5.36 12.77 12.31
CA PHE A 612 6.21 12.16 11.28
C PHE A 612 6.56 13.12 10.16
N LYS A 613 5.63 13.98 9.72
CA LYS A 613 5.95 15.03 8.74
C LYS A 613 7.04 15.97 9.25
N SER A 614 7.04 16.33 10.53
CA SER A 614 8.06 17.21 11.09
C SER A 614 9.48 16.62 11.10
N ILE A 615 9.60 15.28 11.11
CA ILE A 615 10.90 14.59 11.11
C ILE A 615 11.26 13.97 9.76
N TRP A 616 10.32 13.87 8.83
CA TRP A 616 10.52 13.24 7.51
C TRP A 616 10.56 14.22 6.35
N SER A 617 10.08 15.46 6.53
CA SER A 617 9.96 16.47 5.48
C SER A 617 10.81 17.70 5.79
N ASP A 618 11.31 18.35 4.74
CA ASP A 618 12.01 19.64 4.84
C ASP A 618 11.05 20.83 4.79
N GLU A 619 9.76 20.60 4.46
CA GLU A 619 8.73 21.63 4.51
C GLU A 619 8.52 22.13 5.95
N PRO A 620 8.26 23.43 6.17
CA PRO A 620 7.93 23.94 7.51
C PRO A 620 6.68 23.24 8.08
N VAL A 621 6.77 22.76 9.30
CA VAL A 621 5.68 22.12 10.02
C VAL A 621 5.46 22.81 11.34
N LEU A 622 4.23 23.22 11.58
CA LEU A 622 3.70 23.56 12.91
C LEU A 622 2.41 22.78 13.09
N HIS A 623 2.24 22.08 14.20
CA HIS A 623 1.00 21.38 14.51
C HIS A 623 0.73 21.39 15.99
N LEU A 624 -0.33 22.10 16.38
CA LEU A 624 -0.80 22.23 17.75
C LEU A 624 -1.74 21.10 18.13
N LEU A 625 -1.59 20.60 19.34
CA LEU A 625 -2.54 19.71 19.99
C LEU A 625 -2.64 20.06 21.49
N PRO A 626 -3.80 19.79 22.12
CA PRO A 626 -5.05 19.26 21.59
C PRO A 626 -5.92 20.34 20.89
N HIS A 627 -7.15 19.99 20.51
CA HIS A 627 -8.17 20.99 20.14
C HIS A 627 -8.44 21.98 21.31
N TRP A 628 -9.12 23.12 21.03
CA TRP A 628 -9.30 24.18 22.02
C TRP A 628 -10.77 24.31 22.50
N ASN A 629 -11.46 23.15 22.66
CA ASN A 629 -12.82 23.04 23.16
C ASN A 629 -12.84 22.20 24.45
N TRP A 630 -12.74 22.87 25.63
CA TRP A 630 -12.65 22.25 26.95
C TRP A 630 -13.57 22.96 27.94
N GLU A 631 -14.86 23.02 27.64
CA GLU A 631 -15.88 23.63 28.50
C GLU A 631 -15.81 23.08 29.91
N GLY A 632 -15.87 23.99 30.92
CA GLY A 632 -15.80 23.66 32.35
C GLY A 632 -14.39 23.50 32.92
N HIS A 633 -13.35 23.77 32.13
CA HIS A 633 -11.95 23.73 32.56
C HIS A 633 -11.26 25.09 32.55
N GLU A 634 -12.03 26.18 32.47
CA GLU A 634 -11.53 27.56 32.46
C GLU A 634 -10.65 27.84 33.69
N GLY A 635 -9.50 28.45 33.45
CA GLY A 635 -8.54 28.79 34.53
C GLY A 635 -7.67 27.61 34.98
N GLN A 636 -7.90 26.37 34.49
CA GLN A 636 -7.08 25.24 34.85
C GLN A 636 -5.84 25.17 33.93
N ILE A 637 -4.75 24.61 34.44
CA ILE A 637 -3.53 24.42 33.66
C ILE A 637 -3.69 23.25 32.72
N MET A 638 -3.43 23.51 31.45
CA MET A 638 -3.43 22.53 30.36
C MET A 638 -2.03 22.44 29.74
N GLN A 639 -1.58 21.21 29.49
CA GLN A 639 -0.40 20.97 28.66
C GLN A 639 -0.81 21.06 27.19
N VAL A 640 -0.05 21.86 26.43
CA VAL A 640 -0.18 22.00 24.97
C VAL A 640 1.10 21.48 24.33
N ALA A 641 1.01 20.76 23.26
CA ALA A 641 2.16 20.28 22.48
C ALA A 641 2.15 20.88 21.06
N CYS A 642 3.34 21.01 20.49
CA CYS A 642 3.52 21.38 19.08
C CYS A 642 4.53 20.46 18.44
N PHE A 643 4.12 19.80 17.35
CA PHE A 643 5.01 19.06 16.47
C PHE A 643 5.57 20.01 15.42
N THR A 644 6.90 20.10 15.34
CA THR A 644 7.53 21.09 14.48
C THR A 644 8.95 20.70 14.08
N ASN A 645 9.39 21.20 12.93
CA ASN A 645 10.78 21.23 12.49
C ASN A 645 11.29 22.69 12.35
N CYS A 646 10.56 23.65 12.91
CA CYS A 646 10.96 25.05 12.97
C CYS A 646 11.69 25.34 14.28
N THR A 647 12.53 26.37 14.29
CA THR A 647 13.17 26.93 15.49
C THR A 647 12.40 28.15 15.99
N ASP A 648 12.60 28.49 17.28
CA ASP A 648 12.05 29.70 17.90
C ASP A 648 10.51 29.83 17.78
N VAL A 649 9.83 28.73 18.05
CA VAL A 649 8.37 28.68 18.03
C VAL A 649 7.79 29.40 19.24
N GLU A 650 6.98 30.42 19.03
CA GLU A 650 6.33 31.19 20.09
C GLU A 650 4.85 30.83 20.19
N LEU A 651 4.39 30.50 21.40
CA LEU A 651 3.00 30.17 21.68
C LEU A 651 2.26 31.38 22.24
N PHE A 652 1.02 31.59 21.77
CA PHE A 652 0.10 32.62 22.23
C PHE A 652 -1.25 32.00 22.61
N VAL A 653 -1.87 32.48 23.71
CA VAL A 653 -3.26 32.21 24.05
C VAL A 653 -3.97 33.55 24.20
N ASN A 654 -4.99 33.80 23.40
CA ASN A 654 -5.74 35.06 23.33
C ASN A 654 -4.82 36.31 23.28
N GLY A 655 -3.73 36.22 22.46
CA GLY A 655 -2.74 37.27 22.29
C GLY A 655 -1.66 37.37 23.39
N LYS A 656 -1.77 36.64 24.51
CA LYS A 656 -0.75 36.56 25.56
C LYS A 656 0.33 35.55 25.16
N SER A 657 1.60 35.98 25.11
CA SER A 657 2.74 35.09 24.82
C SER A 657 3.05 34.20 26.03
N TYR A 658 3.32 32.92 25.76
CA TYR A 658 3.85 31.93 26.69
C TYR A 658 5.32 31.61 26.41
N GLY A 659 6.00 32.44 25.62
CA GLY A 659 7.42 32.38 25.32
C GLY A 659 7.78 31.48 24.14
N LYS A 660 9.06 31.60 23.75
CA LYS A 660 9.67 30.86 22.64
C LYS A 660 10.33 29.58 23.12
N LYS A 661 10.21 28.54 22.30
CA LYS A 661 10.92 27.26 22.49
C LYS A 661 11.47 26.76 21.17
N SER A 662 12.54 25.97 21.22
CA SER A 662 13.15 25.31 20.07
C SER A 662 13.33 23.83 20.36
N THR A 663 13.22 22.98 19.33
CA THR A 663 13.57 21.56 19.40
C THR A 663 15.06 21.38 19.15
N GLU A 664 15.65 20.40 19.84
CA GLU A 664 17.04 19.98 19.57
C GLU A 664 16.99 18.70 18.74
N PHE A 665 17.06 18.83 17.40
CA PHE A 665 17.16 17.66 16.54
C PHE A 665 18.56 17.02 16.68
N PRO A 666 18.65 15.67 16.70
CA PRO A 666 19.93 15.01 16.67
C PRO A 666 20.64 15.38 15.37
N ARG A 667 21.86 15.92 15.47
CA ARG A 667 22.69 16.16 14.31
C ARG A 667 23.23 14.84 13.79
N ARG A 668 23.25 14.68 12.46
CA ARG A 668 23.83 13.51 11.81
C ARG A 668 25.26 13.29 12.29
N GLY A 669 25.58 12.08 12.71
CA GLY A 669 26.91 11.72 13.19
C GLY A 669 27.29 12.20 14.60
N VAL A 670 26.38 12.79 15.35
CA VAL A 670 26.68 13.40 16.65
C VAL A 670 26.74 12.41 17.79
N ASN A 671 26.26 11.13 17.61
CA ASN A 671 26.22 10.41 18.86
C ASN A 671 26.68 8.95 18.87
N PRO A 672 28.04 8.73 18.94
CA PRO A 672 28.53 7.46 19.47
C PRO A 672 28.11 7.23 20.94
N SER A 673 27.59 8.23 21.66
CA SER A 673 27.08 8.08 23.02
C SER A 673 25.80 7.30 23.16
N TRP A 674 25.02 7.17 22.08
CA TRP A 674 23.90 6.22 22.04
C TRP A 674 24.35 4.76 22.10
N ALA A 675 25.57 4.47 21.61
CA ALA A 675 26.22 3.18 21.77
C ALA A 675 26.71 2.90 23.19
N SER A 676 26.91 3.94 24.01
CA SER A 676 27.31 3.86 25.40
C SER A 676 26.20 4.33 26.34
N TYR A 677 25.00 3.75 26.15
CA TYR A 677 23.87 4.04 27.02
C TYR A 677 24.21 3.90 28.49
N ASP A 678 24.09 4.99 29.18
CA ASP A 678 24.26 5.04 30.65
C ASP A 678 22.83 5.14 31.26
N PRO A 679 22.33 4.04 31.84
CA PRO A 679 20.98 4.02 32.42
C PRO A 679 20.90 5.03 33.57
N GLY A 680 20.38 6.15 33.40
CA GLY A 680 20.25 7.24 34.39
C GLY A 680 20.57 8.60 33.82
N LYS A 681 21.15 8.66 32.61
CA LYS A 681 21.50 9.93 31.95
C LYS A 681 20.78 10.15 30.59
N HIS A 682 20.13 9.14 30.03
CA HIS A 682 19.50 9.20 28.71
C HIS A 682 18.00 9.18 28.80
N PHE A 683 17.45 10.06 29.59
CA PHE A 683 16.05 10.31 29.45
C PHE A 683 15.84 11.32 28.33
N ALA A 684 15.05 10.95 27.29
CA ALA A 684 14.57 11.94 26.40
C ALA A 684 13.98 13.05 27.23
N THR A 685 14.55 14.18 27.10
CA THR A 685 13.84 15.37 27.49
C THR A 685 12.59 15.39 26.62
N THR A 686 11.47 15.72 27.19
CA THR A 686 10.20 15.88 26.46
C THR A 686 10.27 16.96 25.36
N ALA A 687 11.43 17.55 25.11
CA ALA A 687 11.68 18.66 24.20
C ALA A 687 12.55 18.28 23.00
N ASP A 688 12.80 17.01 22.74
CA ASP A 688 13.78 16.65 21.71
C ASP A 688 13.23 16.72 20.29
N LEU A 689 12.01 16.22 20.02
CA LEU A 689 11.37 16.23 18.69
C LEU A 689 9.98 16.88 18.72
N HIS A 690 9.57 17.42 19.86
CA HIS A 690 8.34 18.18 20.02
C HIS A 690 8.51 19.28 21.09
N LEU A 691 7.60 20.24 21.10
CA LEU A 691 7.56 21.32 22.08
C LEU A 691 6.34 21.20 22.96
N THR A 692 6.45 21.63 24.22
CA THR A 692 5.31 21.67 25.16
C THR A 692 5.29 22.97 25.95
N TRP A 693 4.06 23.42 26.29
CA TRP A 693 3.81 24.53 27.21
C TRP A 693 2.72 24.13 28.20
N ASP A 694 2.85 24.58 29.44
CA ASP A 694 1.78 24.55 30.42
C ASP A 694 1.08 25.92 30.39
N VAL A 695 -0.18 25.94 30.00
CA VAL A 695 -0.95 27.17 29.82
C VAL A 695 -2.24 27.14 30.60
N GLU A 696 -2.68 28.31 31.08
CA GLU A 696 -4.02 28.46 31.65
C GLU A 696 -5.05 28.41 30.51
N TYR A 697 -5.97 27.44 30.58
CA TYR A 697 -7.02 27.31 29.56
C TYR A 697 -8.02 28.48 29.68
N GLN A 698 -8.20 29.15 28.57
CA GLN A 698 -9.28 30.14 28.39
C GLN A 698 -9.86 29.93 26.98
N PRO A 699 -11.19 29.89 26.81
CA PRO A 699 -11.80 29.84 25.49
C PRO A 699 -11.30 30.98 24.59
N GLY A 700 -11.24 30.76 23.29
CA GLY A 700 -10.77 31.78 22.35
C GLY A 700 -9.78 31.19 21.33
N GLU A 701 -8.61 31.82 21.19
CA GLU A 701 -7.59 31.46 20.20
C GLU A 701 -6.32 30.98 20.89
N ILE A 702 -5.80 29.84 20.40
CA ILE A 702 -4.44 29.42 20.66
C ILE A 702 -3.66 29.39 19.34
N LYS A 703 -2.46 29.95 19.34
CA LYS A 703 -1.63 30.12 18.13
C LYS A 703 -0.17 29.87 18.42
N VAL A 704 0.50 29.21 17.46
CA VAL A 704 1.97 29.16 17.38
C VAL A 704 2.46 29.90 16.16
N VAL A 705 3.61 30.56 16.30
CA VAL A 705 4.28 31.29 15.22
C VAL A 705 5.74 30.92 15.23
N ALA A 706 6.31 30.66 14.04
CA ALA A 706 7.74 30.46 13.86
C ALA A 706 8.21 31.11 12.56
N VAL A 707 9.53 31.31 12.46
CA VAL A 707 10.17 31.75 11.20
C VAL A 707 11.10 30.64 10.73
N ARG A 708 10.93 30.20 9.49
CA ARG A 708 11.83 29.28 8.82
C ARG A 708 12.20 29.83 7.42
N ASP A 709 13.50 29.89 7.12
CA ASP A 709 14.02 30.41 5.83
C ASP A 709 13.44 31.79 5.46
N SER A 710 13.31 32.67 6.46
CA SER A 710 12.72 34.02 6.35
C SER A 710 11.19 34.06 6.04
N VAL A 711 10.53 32.91 6.10
CA VAL A 711 9.07 32.81 5.96
C VAL A 711 8.45 32.63 7.34
N THR A 712 7.47 33.48 7.66
CA THR A 712 6.66 33.29 8.87
C THR A 712 5.61 32.23 8.59
N VAL A 713 5.58 31.20 9.44
CA VAL A 713 4.56 30.14 9.46
C VAL A 713 3.78 30.22 10.77
N GLU A 714 2.48 29.97 10.69
CA GLU A 714 1.61 29.96 11.86
C GLU A 714 0.57 28.86 11.78
N GLU A 715 0.14 28.36 12.96
CA GLU A 715 -1.05 27.55 13.10
C GLU A 715 -1.93 28.13 14.19
N VAL A 716 -3.23 28.17 13.92
CA VAL A 716 -4.25 28.75 14.80
C VAL A 716 -5.36 27.73 15.04
N ILE A 717 -5.70 27.50 16.30
CA ILE A 717 -6.86 26.72 16.72
C ILE A 717 -7.79 27.67 17.51
N ARG A 718 -9.09 27.61 17.19
CA ARG A 718 -10.12 28.41 17.91
C ARG A 718 -11.09 27.50 18.61
N THR A 719 -11.60 27.98 19.77
CA THR A 719 -12.74 27.33 20.41
C THR A 719 -13.94 27.49 19.49
N ALA A 720 -14.45 26.36 19.00
CA ALA A 720 -15.65 26.34 18.17
C ALA A 720 -16.92 26.44 19.04
N GLY A 721 -17.91 27.15 18.52
CA GLY A 721 -19.26 27.16 19.07
C GLY A 721 -20.07 25.91 18.71
N ALA A 722 -21.39 25.99 18.89
CA ALA A 722 -22.29 24.90 18.50
C ALA A 722 -22.27 24.66 16.98
N PRO A 723 -22.43 23.40 16.53
CA PRO A 723 -22.60 23.06 15.12
C PRO A 723 -23.68 23.86 14.43
N ALA A 724 -23.41 24.54 13.32
CA ALA A 724 -24.35 25.42 12.61
C ALA A 724 -24.37 25.20 11.09
N GLN A 725 -23.27 24.82 10.51
CA GLN A 725 -23.13 24.64 9.06
C GLN A 725 -22.19 23.47 8.72
N MET A 726 -22.27 22.99 7.50
CA MET A 726 -21.35 21.99 6.96
C MET A 726 -20.57 22.58 5.77
N ARG A 727 -19.35 22.09 5.57
CA ARG A 727 -18.54 22.31 4.39
C ARG A 727 -18.29 21.00 3.67
N ALA A 728 -18.61 20.96 2.37
CA ALA A 728 -18.29 19.82 1.51
C ALA A 728 -17.08 20.14 0.63
N THR A 729 -16.11 19.26 0.60
CA THR A 729 -14.95 19.35 -0.28
C THR A 729 -14.76 18.04 -1.02
N VAL A 730 -14.26 18.09 -2.27
CA VAL A 730 -13.91 16.92 -3.06
C VAL A 730 -12.41 16.88 -3.30
N ASP A 731 -11.82 15.69 -3.31
CA ASP A 731 -10.37 15.51 -3.48
C ASP A 731 -9.86 15.98 -4.86
N ARG A 732 -10.73 16.04 -5.86
CA ARG A 732 -10.41 16.56 -7.20
C ARG A 732 -11.69 17.01 -7.95
N PRO A 733 -11.59 18.01 -8.83
CA PRO A 733 -12.76 18.61 -9.51
C PRO A 733 -13.35 17.71 -10.61
N SER A 734 -12.59 16.68 -11.05
CA SER A 734 -13.06 15.73 -12.06
C SER A 734 -12.42 14.36 -11.90
N PHE A 735 -13.15 13.31 -12.30
CA PHE A 735 -12.71 11.92 -12.32
C PHE A 735 -13.29 11.18 -13.55
N ARG A 736 -12.76 10.02 -13.89
CA ARG A 736 -13.25 9.24 -15.05
C ARG A 736 -14.46 8.38 -14.66
N ALA A 737 -15.42 8.26 -15.55
CA ALA A 737 -16.58 7.38 -15.37
C ALA A 737 -16.20 5.91 -15.66
N VAL A 738 -15.31 5.33 -14.84
CA VAL A 738 -14.83 3.94 -14.91
C VAL A 738 -14.78 3.34 -13.50
N PRO A 739 -14.89 2.00 -13.35
CA PRO A 739 -14.92 1.37 -12.03
C PRO A 739 -13.68 1.61 -11.15
N SER A 740 -12.49 1.78 -11.74
CA SER A 740 -11.24 2.03 -11.02
C SER A 740 -11.09 3.46 -10.51
N ASP A 741 -11.98 4.38 -10.92
CA ASP A 741 -11.87 5.81 -10.61
C ASP A 741 -13.07 6.30 -9.79
N VAL A 742 -12.78 7.01 -8.69
CA VAL A 742 -13.78 7.47 -7.72
C VAL A 742 -13.43 8.86 -7.22
N ALA A 743 -14.38 9.56 -6.64
CA ALA A 743 -14.18 10.83 -5.94
C ALA A 743 -14.41 10.65 -4.43
N HIS A 744 -13.62 11.33 -3.61
CA HIS A 744 -13.77 11.35 -2.15
C HIS A 744 -14.32 12.69 -1.72
N VAL A 745 -15.51 12.70 -1.16
CA VAL A 745 -16.17 13.90 -0.65
C VAL A 745 -16.08 13.92 0.87
N THR A 746 -15.36 14.90 1.40
CA THR A 746 -15.24 15.14 2.84
C THR A 746 -16.29 16.13 3.28
N ILE A 747 -16.97 15.83 4.37
CA ILE A 747 -17.86 16.76 5.08
C ILE A 747 -17.21 17.15 6.39
N GLU A 748 -17.21 18.46 6.67
CA GLU A 748 -16.76 19.05 7.92
C GLU A 748 -17.94 19.78 8.59
N VAL A 749 -18.16 19.50 9.87
CA VAL A 749 -19.17 20.18 10.70
C VAL A 749 -18.52 21.39 11.36
N LEU A 750 -19.08 22.55 11.09
CA LEU A 750 -18.53 23.85 11.49
C LEU A 750 -19.52 24.61 12.37
N ASP A 751 -19.02 25.52 13.20
CA ASP A 751 -19.84 26.50 13.90
C ASP A 751 -20.28 27.63 12.95
N LYS A 752 -21.00 28.62 13.48
CA LYS A 752 -21.48 29.79 12.73
C LYS A 752 -20.34 30.65 12.14
N ASP A 753 -19.15 30.61 12.76
CA ASP A 753 -17.98 31.40 12.38
C ASP A 753 -17.03 30.62 11.44
N GLY A 754 -17.38 29.38 11.09
CA GLY A 754 -16.62 28.53 10.18
C GLY A 754 -15.48 27.73 10.85
N ASN A 755 -15.43 27.68 12.19
CA ASN A 755 -14.47 26.84 12.90
C ASN A 755 -14.95 25.40 12.95
N LEU A 756 -14.01 24.44 12.77
CA LEU A 756 -14.32 23.03 12.90
C LEU A 756 -14.77 22.69 14.31
N CYS A 757 -15.93 22.06 14.47
CA CYS A 757 -16.43 21.56 15.74
C CYS A 757 -15.76 20.20 16.06
N PRO A 758 -14.71 20.15 16.89
CA PRO A 758 -13.89 18.94 17.08
C PRO A 758 -14.59 17.84 17.87
N LEU A 759 -15.71 18.14 18.50
CA LEU A 759 -16.53 17.21 19.28
C LEU A 759 -17.84 16.82 18.57
N ALA A 760 -18.09 17.33 17.34
CA ALA A 760 -19.33 17.07 16.63
C ALA A 760 -19.41 15.61 16.16
N ASP A 761 -20.57 14.99 16.44
CA ASP A 761 -20.94 13.62 16.06
C ASP A 761 -22.30 13.56 15.34
N ASN A 762 -22.72 14.64 14.72
CA ASN A 762 -23.98 14.76 14.00
C ASN A 762 -24.12 13.69 12.93
N LEU A 763 -25.33 13.13 12.78
CA LEU A 763 -25.67 12.19 11.72
C LEU A 763 -25.83 12.94 10.39
N VAL A 764 -24.93 12.68 9.45
CA VAL A 764 -24.90 13.26 8.11
C VAL A 764 -25.52 12.28 7.11
N ARG A 765 -26.54 12.71 6.38
CA ARG A 765 -27.23 11.97 5.31
C ARG A 765 -26.71 12.46 3.96
N PHE A 766 -26.36 11.51 3.09
CA PHE A 766 -25.79 11.78 1.76
C PHE A 766 -26.80 11.50 0.67
N ASN A 767 -26.96 12.44 -0.25
CA ASN A 767 -27.71 12.26 -1.50
C ASN A 767 -26.78 12.51 -2.70
N VAL A 768 -26.72 11.55 -3.63
CA VAL A 768 -25.86 11.62 -4.81
C VAL A 768 -26.69 11.65 -6.08
N LYS A 769 -26.53 12.70 -6.90
CA LYS A 769 -27.14 12.83 -8.24
C LYS A 769 -26.07 12.73 -9.32
N GLY A 770 -26.35 12.00 -10.40
CA GLY A 770 -25.39 11.81 -11.51
C GLY A 770 -24.26 10.81 -11.24
N GLY A 771 -24.27 10.19 -10.07
CA GLY A 771 -23.33 9.16 -9.63
C GLY A 771 -24.00 8.18 -8.67
N ARG A 772 -23.18 7.30 -8.08
CA ARG A 772 -23.61 6.37 -7.03
C ARG A 772 -22.67 6.42 -5.83
N LEU A 773 -23.23 6.29 -4.64
CA LEU A 773 -22.47 6.17 -3.40
C LEU A 773 -21.87 4.75 -3.32
N LEU A 774 -20.57 4.65 -3.13
CA LEU A 774 -19.88 3.37 -2.91
C LEU A 774 -19.77 3.02 -1.45
N GLY A 775 -19.58 4.02 -0.61
CA GLY A 775 -19.46 3.83 0.82
C GLY A 775 -19.31 5.14 1.57
N VAL A 776 -19.57 5.07 2.88
CA VAL A 776 -19.43 6.18 3.82
C VAL A 776 -18.61 5.75 5.04
N GLU A 777 -17.77 6.65 5.54
CA GLU A 777 -16.87 6.36 6.65
C GLU A 777 -16.55 7.63 7.46
N ASN A 778 -16.10 7.48 8.72
CA ASN A 778 -15.76 8.60 9.57
C ASN A 778 -14.42 8.47 10.34
N GLY A 779 -13.74 7.33 10.21
CA GLY A 779 -12.49 7.04 10.92
C GLY A 779 -12.66 6.49 12.34
N ASN A 780 -13.89 6.27 12.79
CA ASN A 780 -14.17 5.67 14.09
C ASN A 780 -14.31 4.15 13.99
N MET A 781 -13.32 3.40 14.46
CA MET A 781 -13.34 1.95 14.41
C MET A 781 -14.39 1.30 15.32
N THR A 782 -15.00 2.05 16.24
CA THR A 782 -16.11 1.55 17.09
C THR A 782 -17.50 1.89 16.53
N ASP A 783 -17.57 2.57 15.39
CA ASP A 783 -18.83 2.80 14.67
C ASP A 783 -19.13 1.58 13.80
N LEU A 784 -20.04 0.73 14.25
CA LEU A 784 -20.44 -0.52 13.59
C LEU A 784 -21.54 -0.35 12.54
N GLY A 785 -21.97 0.89 12.25
CA GLY A 785 -22.92 1.17 11.17
C GLY A 785 -22.39 0.68 9.82
N SER A 786 -23.30 0.19 8.94
CA SER A 786 -22.93 -0.27 7.60
C SER A 786 -22.19 0.81 6.82
N VAL A 787 -21.06 0.48 6.23
CA VAL A 787 -20.31 1.41 5.37
C VAL A 787 -21.02 1.66 4.04
N LEU A 788 -21.98 0.82 3.65
CA LEU A 788 -22.81 0.97 2.45
C LEU A 788 -24.09 1.77 2.70
N ALA A 789 -24.29 2.28 3.93
CA ALA A 789 -25.44 3.14 4.22
C ALA A 789 -25.33 4.49 3.47
N SER A 790 -26.45 5.19 3.35
CA SER A 790 -26.48 6.57 2.81
C SER A 790 -26.28 7.64 3.88
N GLU A 791 -25.91 7.23 5.10
CA GLU A 791 -25.68 8.14 6.22
C GLU A 791 -24.52 7.69 7.10
N ARG A 792 -23.86 8.64 7.76
CA ARG A 792 -22.76 8.39 8.69
C ARG A 792 -22.67 9.50 9.71
N LYS A 793 -22.46 9.15 10.99
CA LYS A 793 -22.12 10.13 12.01
C LYS A 793 -20.80 10.81 11.68
N ALA A 794 -20.70 12.10 11.92
CA ALA A 794 -19.39 12.73 11.98
C ALA A 794 -18.59 12.17 13.16
N TRP A 795 -17.27 12.15 13.01
CA TRP A 795 -16.33 11.79 14.08
C TRP A 795 -15.25 12.85 14.17
N SER A 796 -15.12 13.49 15.32
CA SER A 796 -14.30 14.70 15.46
C SER A 796 -14.61 15.72 14.36
N GLY A 797 -15.91 15.96 14.13
CA GLY A 797 -16.44 16.92 13.18
C GLY A 797 -16.32 16.53 11.70
N LYS A 798 -15.93 15.29 11.34
CA LYS A 798 -15.71 14.90 9.94
C LYS A 798 -16.32 13.54 9.60
N CYS A 799 -16.77 13.41 8.35
CA CYS A 799 -17.07 12.14 7.71
C CYS A 799 -16.79 12.23 6.20
N MET A 800 -16.84 11.10 5.50
CA MET A 800 -16.46 11.00 4.10
C MET A 800 -17.43 10.09 3.33
N ALA A 801 -17.72 10.46 2.08
CA ALA A 801 -18.40 9.63 1.09
C ALA A 801 -17.46 9.32 -0.08
N ILE A 802 -17.47 8.07 -0.56
CA ILE A 802 -16.80 7.64 -1.78
C ILE A 802 -17.83 7.50 -2.88
N VAL A 803 -17.62 8.18 -4.01
CA VAL A 803 -18.59 8.31 -5.09
C VAL A 803 -18.02 7.87 -6.42
N ALA A 804 -18.76 7.02 -7.15
CA ALA A 804 -18.45 6.60 -8.52
C ALA A 804 -19.47 7.13 -9.50
N ALA A 805 -19.15 7.07 -10.80
CA ALA A 805 -20.10 7.35 -11.87
C ALA A 805 -19.97 6.31 -13.00
N ASP A 806 -21.10 5.88 -13.52
CA ASP A 806 -21.14 4.92 -14.63
C ASP A 806 -21.22 5.62 -16.00
N LYS A 807 -21.48 6.94 -16.00
CA LYS A 807 -21.58 7.77 -17.21
C LYS A 807 -20.95 9.14 -16.98
N PRO A 808 -20.37 9.75 -18.04
CA PRO A 808 -19.89 11.12 -17.96
C PRO A 808 -21.01 12.11 -17.69
N GLY A 809 -20.70 13.17 -16.93
CA GLY A 809 -21.65 14.24 -16.59
C GLY A 809 -21.36 14.86 -15.23
N PRO A 810 -22.17 15.84 -14.82
CA PRO A 810 -22.07 16.44 -13.49
C PRO A 810 -22.52 15.45 -12.41
N VAL A 811 -21.75 15.38 -11.33
CA VAL A 811 -22.06 14.62 -10.13
C VAL A 811 -22.23 15.60 -8.99
N THR A 812 -23.37 15.57 -8.31
CA THR A 812 -23.66 16.42 -7.15
C THR A 812 -23.84 15.56 -5.92
N VAL A 813 -23.10 15.90 -4.86
CA VAL A 813 -23.25 15.32 -3.52
C VAL A 813 -23.84 16.36 -2.61
N THR A 814 -24.96 16.05 -1.96
CA THR A 814 -25.60 16.86 -0.94
C THR A 814 -25.52 16.15 0.39
N ALA A 815 -25.09 16.86 1.43
CA ALA A 815 -25.01 16.41 2.82
C ALA A 815 -25.99 17.19 3.70
N GLU A 816 -26.85 16.47 4.42
CA GLU A 816 -27.86 17.02 5.31
C GLU A 816 -27.69 16.50 6.73
N ALA A 817 -27.89 17.36 7.73
CA ALA A 817 -27.94 16.99 9.15
C ALA A 817 -28.97 17.83 9.88
N ASP A 818 -29.61 17.28 10.90
CA ASP A 818 -30.70 17.95 11.61
C ASP A 818 -30.20 19.22 12.32
N GLY A 819 -30.86 20.33 12.07
CA GLY A 819 -30.53 21.63 12.67
C GLY A 819 -29.27 22.30 12.16
N ILE A 820 -28.63 21.76 11.09
CA ILE A 820 -27.38 22.28 10.51
C ILE A 820 -27.63 22.67 9.05
N GLN A 821 -27.03 23.78 8.59
CA GLN A 821 -27.11 24.21 7.21
C GLN A 821 -26.54 23.12 6.27
N THR A 822 -27.34 22.73 5.28
CA THR A 822 -27.00 21.76 4.22
C THR A 822 -25.77 22.19 3.42
N ALA A 823 -24.88 21.25 3.10
CA ALA A 823 -23.77 21.46 2.20
C ALA A 823 -23.97 20.69 0.88
N SER A 824 -23.53 21.26 -0.23
CA SER A 824 -23.59 20.59 -1.53
C SER A 824 -22.34 20.93 -2.34
N ILE A 825 -21.84 19.94 -3.09
CA ILE A 825 -20.70 20.12 -4.01
C ILE A 825 -20.99 19.41 -5.33
N THR A 826 -20.62 20.07 -6.43
CA THR A 826 -20.74 19.50 -7.79
C THR A 826 -19.36 19.42 -8.43
N PHE A 827 -19.05 18.26 -9.02
CA PHE A 827 -17.84 17.97 -9.75
C PHE A 827 -18.18 17.14 -11.00
N THR A 828 -17.21 16.79 -11.85
CA THR A 828 -17.48 16.24 -13.16
C THR A 828 -16.95 14.82 -13.34
N ALA A 829 -17.80 13.86 -13.71
CA ALA A 829 -17.38 12.60 -14.28
C ALA A 829 -17.07 12.79 -15.78
N THR A 830 -15.88 12.38 -16.23
CA THR A 830 -15.40 12.56 -17.60
C THR A 830 -15.40 11.25 -18.39
N ILE A 831 -15.33 11.35 -19.70
CA ILE A 831 -15.10 10.20 -20.58
C ILE A 831 -13.66 9.72 -20.34
N ASP A 832 -13.47 8.39 -20.32
CA ASP A 832 -12.13 7.80 -20.35
C ASP A 832 -11.42 8.19 -21.66
N LYS A 833 -10.59 9.22 -21.60
CA LYS A 833 -9.67 9.52 -22.70
C LYS A 833 -8.30 9.00 -22.29
N PRO A 834 -7.59 8.24 -23.15
CA PRO A 834 -6.22 7.87 -22.86
C PRO A 834 -5.43 9.13 -22.54
N GLN A 835 -4.68 9.10 -21.43
CA GLN A 835 -3.91 10.25 -20.94
C GLN A 835 -3.01 10.77 -22.06
N ARG A 836 -3.30 11.96 -22.54
CA ARG A 836 -2.32 12.72 -23.31
C ARG A 836 -1.30 13.26 -22.32
N THR A 837 -0.04 12.83 -22.45
CA THR A 837 1.12 13.36 -21.72
C THR A 837 1.06 14.89 -21.65
N PRO A 838 1.40 15.51 -20.50
CA PRO A 838 1.32 16.96 -20.35
C PRO A 838 2.20 17.65 -21.38
N LYS A 839 1.63 18.60 -22.13
CA LYS A 839 2.40 19.51 -22.96
C LYS A 839 3.32 20.32 -22.05
N LYS A 840 4.62 20.26 -22.31
CA LYS A 840 5.60 21.18 -21.70
C LYS A 840 5.11 22.62 -21.87
N THR A 841 4.80 23.30 -20.78
CA THR A 841 4.82 24.76 -20.74
C THR A 841 6.28 25.20 -20.92
N LYS A 842 6.51 26.06 -21.92
CA LYS A 842 7.79 26.68 -22.24
C LYS A 842 8.28 27.56 -21.08
#